data_090e4109dc3d9382ed39516e4c66a8ab
#
_entry.id   090e4109dc3d9382ed39516e4c66a8ab
#
_cell.length_a   1.000
_cell.length_b   1.000
_cell.length_c   1.000
_cell.angle_alpha   90.00
_cell.angle_beta   90.00
_cell.angle_gamma   90.00
#
_symmetry.space_group_name_H-M   'P 1'
#
loop_
_entity.id
_entity.type
_entity.pdbx_description
1 polymer ?
#
loop_
_entity_poly.entity_id
_entity_poly.type
_entity_poly.pdbx_seq_one_letter_code
_entity_poly.pdbx_strand_id
1 'polypeptide(L)'
;MKPLSQTGVTVEIMNPQGVTVSSEKIYPVKGMKSGSYAIPEVASPGIWKVVTRYTHTPQKKFTADFEVKEYVPPTFSVRLRPSKSFFYVGDESLTVDIEAKYLFGQKVEGHAFVMFGVMDGEKKPSIPSSLQKVQIREGEGTAELSREMITKTFPDIKQLVGRSIYVSVSLLTENGSEMVEAERRGIQIVTSPYTIHLKKTPQFFKSGMPFSVSVHLTNPDQTPAENVEVEVNPGGVRGQTTANGIAKVTVNTLEGSSTLQITAKTKDPQLRDEQQAVKTMTALAYIPKGDSKNYFHISICAAELQIGDQMTVNLNTGQSPGVKDQDYTYMILSKGQIVKADRFKRRGQPLVTLSLPVTRDMVPSFRFVAYYHVGSSEVVSDSVWVDVKDTCMGTLKLQVKNKMNTYGTGDEVRLQITGDPGARVGLVVVDKAVHVLNKNRLTQTQIWDVIEKHDTGCTAGSGRDSMGVFSDAGLMFESSTAGGTNTRTTPECPFLSKRRRRSPGDDDDDYYTDSDDIVSRTQFPESWLWEEIDLCENCPAPVREKEIYLKDSITTWQILAVSLSPTLGICVAEPEEIIVFKPFFIDLKIPYSAVRGEQLEIKAIIHNYTPRNLKTVRVEFMETEDVCSFASKKGKYRTTVNIDKDSSRAVSYVIIPMTLGHHHIEVKASISEYEDGVRKTLKVVVCLMGFLSILICSVSHPKWNRGNTCSY
;
A
#
# COMPACT_ATOMS: atom_id res chain seq x y z
N MET A 1 7.93 -17.01 11.02
CA MET A 1 8.66 -17.59 9.87
C MET A 1 10.14 -17.55 10.21
N LYS A 2 10.80 -18.69 10.15
CA LYS A 2 12.26 -18.75 10.30
C LYS A 2 12.88 -18.80 8.91
N PRO A 3 13.95 -18.05 8.63
CA PRO A 3 14.63 -18.13 7.35
C PRO A 3 15.24 -19.52 7.19
N LEU A 4 14.95 -20.16 6.04
CA LEU A 4 15.59 -21.43 5.66
C LEU A 4 17.01 -21.10 5.23
N SER A 5 18.00 -21.65 5.96
CA SER A 5 19.41 -21.50 5.60
C SER A 5 19.76 -22.33 4.37
N GLN A 6 20.50 -21.76 3.42
CA GLN A 6 21.14 -22.43 2.27
C GLN A 6 20.22 -23.12 1.23
N THR A 7 18.94 -22.76 1.16
CA THR A 7 18.09 -23.25 0.07
C THR A 7 18.35 -22.44 -1.20
N GLY A 8 18.77 -23.10 -2.29
CA GLY A 8 18.93 -22.42 -3.58
C GLY A 8 17.60 -21.94 -4.12
N VAL A 9 17.59 -20.72 -4.63
CA VAL A 9 16.44 -20.06 -5.25
C VAL A 9 16.82 -19.66 -6.68
N THR A 10 16.00 -20.02 -7.65
CA THR A 10 16.12 -19.51 -9.02
C THR A 10 15.28 -18.25 -9.12
N VAL A 11 15.87 -17.15 -9.59
CA VAL A 11 15.22 -15.87 -9.88
C VAL A 11 15.18 -15.70 -11.39
N GLU A 12 13.97 -15.53 -11.94
CA GLU A 12 13.73 -15.32 -13.36
C GLU A 12 13.11 -13.93 -13.56
N ILE A 13 13.58 -13.20 -14.55
CA ILE A 13 12.96 -11.95 -15.00
C ILE A 13 12.21 -12.25 -16.30
N MET A 14 10.93 -11.94 -16.34
CA MET A 14 10.06 -12.17 -17.50
C MET A 14 9.53 -10.85 -18.04
N ASN A 15 9.56 -10.68 -19.35
CA ASN A 15 9.01 -9.51 -20.03
C ASN A 15 7.46 -9.59 -20.15
N PRO A 16 6.78 -8.54 -20.64
CA PRO A 16 5.32 -8.54 -20.81
C PRO A 16 4.76 -9.63 -21.74
N GLN A 17 5.60 -10.13 -22.65
CA GLN A 17 5.24 -11.25 -23.55
C GLN A 17 5.37 -12.64 -22.90
N GLY A 18 5.78 -12.68 -21.62
CA GLY A 18 5.97 -13.92 -20.87
C GLY A 18 7.29 -14.66 -21.19
N VAL A 19 8.24 -14.01 -21.85
CA VAL A 19 9.54 -14.58 -22.17
C VAL A 19 10.50 -14.31 -21.01
N THR A 20 11.19 -15.35 -20.53
CA THR A 20 12.27 -15.22 -19.53
C THR A 20 13.51 -14.60 -20.19
N VAL A 21 13.86 -13.38 -19.78
CA VAL A 21 15.00 -12.63 -20.31
C VAL A 21 16.27 -12.77 -19.45
N SER A 22 16.10 -13.18 -18.20
CA SER A 22 17.20 -13.47 -17.29
C SER A 22 16.80 -14.61 -16.34
N SER A 23 17.74 -15.47 -16.01
CA SER A 23 17.56 -16.53 -15.01
C SER A 23 18.86 -16.72 -14.24
N GLU A 24 18.79 -16.56 -12.93
CA GLU A 24 19.94 -16.70 -12.04
C GLU A 24 19.59 -17.61 -10.85
N LYS A 25 20.53 -18.46 -10.45
CA LYS A 25 20.42 -19.26 -9.23
C LYS A 25 21.20 -18.57 -8.11
N ILE A 26 20.50 -18.21 -7.07
CA ILE A 26 21.05 -17.53 -5.90
C ILE A 26 20.92 -18.36 -4.63
N TYR A 27 21.76 -18.06 -3.65
CA TYR A 27 21.73 -18.68 -2.33
C TYR A 27 21.58 -17.58 -1.28
N PRO A 28 20.34 -17.33 -0.79
CA PRO A 28 20.10 -16.32 0.23
C PRO A 28 20.83 -16.64 1.53
N VAL A 29 21.47 -15.65 2.13
CA VAL A 29 22.08 -15.75 3.46
C VAL A 29 21.05 -15.33 4.50
N LYS A 30 20.80 -16.17 5.51
CA LYS A 30 19.74 -15.93 6.52
C LYS A 30 18.38 -15.56 5.90
N GLY A 31 18.09 -16.12 4.71
CA GLY A 31 16.83 -15.89 3.98
C GLY A 31 16.74 -14.61 3.16
N MET A 32 17.80 -13.83 3.06
CA MET A 32 17.82 -12.56 2.33
C MET A 32 18.96 -12.52 1.31
N LYS A 33 18.67 -11.96 0.14
CA LYS A 33 19.64 -11.64 -0.90
C LYS A 33 19.12 -10.50 -1.75
N SER A 34 19.86 -9.41 -1.85
CA SER A 34 19.63 -8.32 -2.80
C SER A 34 20.29 -8.63 -4.15
N GLY A 35 19.77 -8.05 -5.21
CA GLY A 35 20.30 -8.15 -6.56
C GLY A 35 19.81 -6.98 -7.42
N SER A 36 20.42 -6.81 -8.59
CA SER A 36 20.03 -5.81 -9.57
C SER A 36 19.93 -6.44 -10.95
N TYR A 37 19.01 -5.95 -11.75
CA TYR A 37 18.88 -6.30 -13.15
C TYR A 37 18.80 -5.03 -13.98
N ALA A 38 19.73 -4.86 -14.90
CA ALA A 38 19.71 -3.74 -15.84
C ALA A 38 18.67 -4.02 -16.94
N ILE A 39 17.62 -3.22 -16.99
CA ILE A 39 16.60 -3.31 -18.04
C ILE A 39 17.26 -2.91 -19.36
N PRO A 40 17.16 -3.74 -20.44
CA PRO A 40 17.72 -3.41 -21.74
C PRO A 40 17.17 -2.09 -22.30
N GLU A 41 17.97 -1.36 -23.03
CA GLU A 41 17.55 -0.08 -23.65
C GLU A 41 16.35 -0.19 -24.57
N VAL A 42 16.16 -1.35 -25.21
CA VAL A 42 15.03 -1.66 -26.11
C VAL A 42 14.02 -2.56 -25.38
N ALA A 43 13.77 -2.29 -24.11
CA ALA A 43 12.80 -3.08 -23.34
C ALA A 43 11.37 -2.73 -23.77
N SER A 44 10.55 -3.76 -24.00
CA SER A 44 9.11 -3.56 -24.24
C SER A 44 8.44 -2.94 -23.02
N PRO A 45 7.69 -1.83 -23.17
CA PRO A 45 6.92 -1.27 -22.06
C PRO A 45 5.79 -2.23 -21.65
N GLY A 46 5.40 -2.16 -20.38
CA GLY A 46 4.32 -2.97 -19.83
C GLY A 46 4.69 -3.64 -18.50
N ILE A 47 3.92 -4.64 -18.10
CA ILE A 47 4.08 -5.34 -16.83
C ILE A 47 5.10 -6.46 -16.97
N TRP A 48 6.24 -6.30 -16.33
CA TRP A 48 7.28 -7.29 -16.18
C TRP A 48 7.11 -8.07 -14.89
N LYS A 49 7.74 -9.24 -14.78
CA LYS A 49 7.60 -10.11 -13.63
C LYS A 49 8.96 -10.59 -13.12
N VAL A 50 9.11 -10.56 -11.81
CA VAL A 50 10.16 -11.31 -11.10
C VAL A 50 9.53 -12.61 -10.61
N VAL A 51 10.02 -13.75 -11.10
CA VAL A 51 9.53 -15.07 -10.71
C VAL A 51 10.61 -15.78 -9.91
N THR A 52 10.28 -16.25 -8.72
CA THR A 52 11.20 -17.01 -7.88
C THR A 52 10.70 -18.42 -7.64
N ARG A 53 11.61 -19.39 -7.61
CA ARG A 53 11.33 -20.81 -7.38
C ARG A 53 12.40 -21.42 -6.48
N TYR A 54 11.99 -22.24 -5.54
CA TYR A 54 12.96 -23.08 -4.81
C TYR A 54 13.49 -24.17 -5.73
N THR A 55 14.79 -24.42 -5.68
CA THR A 55 15.44 -25.48 -6.49
C THR A 55 14.89 -26.88 -6.21
N HIS A 56 14.44 -27.13 -4.98
CA HIS A 56 13.91 -28.43 -4.57
C HIS A 56 12.40 -28.61 -4.84
N THR A 57 11.67 -27.51 -5.07
CA THR A 57 10.22 -27.51 -5.38
C THR A 57 9.92 -26.56 -6.51
N PRO A 58 10.38 -26.83 -7.75
CA PRO A 58 10.28 -25.89 -8.87
C PRO A 58 8.83 -25.62 -9.32
N GLN A 59 7.89 -26.49 -8.96
CA GLN A 59 6.46 -26.31 -9.24
C GLN A 59 5.86 -25.12 -8.47
N LYS A 60 6.41 -24.84 -7.28
CA LYS A 60 5.94 -23.73 -6.44
C LYS A 60 6.68 -22.46 -6.82
N LYS A 61 5.99 -21.56 -7.51
CA LYS A 61 6.50 -20.26 -7.95
C LYS A 61 5.89 -19.12 -7.15
N PHE A 62 6.68 -18.06 -6.94
CA PHE A 62 6.25 -16.79 -6.37
C PHE A 62 6.55 -15.70 -7.39
N THR A 63 5.65 -14.76 -7.57
CA THR A 63 5.74 -13.74 -8.61
C THR A 63 5.50 -12.36 -8.00
N ALA A 64 6.35 -11.40 -8.38
CA ALA A 64 6.14 -9.97 -8.13
C ALA A 64 6.14 -9.24 -9.47
N ASP A 65 5.18 -8.34 -9.65
CA ASP A 65 5.00 -7.58 -10.88
C ASP A 65 5.63 -6.18 -10.72
N PHE A 66 6.24 -5.66 -11.79
CA PHE A 66 6.70 -4.28 -11.89
C PHE A 66 6.40 -3.73 -13.29
N GLU A 67 6.12 -2.43 -13.38
CA GLU A 67 5.82 -1.76 -14.64
C GLU A 67 7.07 -1.11 -15.23
N VAL A 68 7.32 -1.35 -16.50
CA VAL A 68 8.35 -0.68 -17.30
C VAL A 68 7.68 0.28 -18.26
N LYS A 69 7.99 1.55 -18.14
CA LYS A 69 7.51 2.63 -19.01
C LYS A 69 8.45 3.81 -18.98
N GLU A 70 8.36 4.67 -19.98
CA GLU A 70 9.02 5.98 -19.93
C GLU A 70 8.21 6.92 -19.03
N TYR A 71 8.89 7.69 -18.17
CA TYR A 71 8.27 8.69 -17.31
C TYR A 71 9.27 9.73 -16.85
N VAL A 72 8.77 10.90 -16.48
CA VAL A 72 9.54 11.94 -15.80
C VAL A 72 9.02 12.05 -14.38
N PRO A 73 9.86 11.89 -13.36
CA PRO A 73 9.44 12.06 -11.98
C PRO A 73 8.89 13.47 -11.75
N PRO A 74 7.72 13.62 -11.07
CA PRO A 74 7.20 14.93 -10.70
C PRO A 74 8.09 15.60 -9.65
N THR A 75 8.18 16.93 -9.64
CA THR A 75 8.92 17.67 -8.61
C THR A 75 8.05 18.09 -7.44
N PHE A 76 6.73 17.99 -7.57
CA PHE A 76 5.79 18.26 -6.48
C PHE A 76 4.69 17.21 -6.42
N SER A 77 4.07 17.11 -5.27
CA SER A 77 2.92 16.24 -5.03
C SER A 77 1.65 17.07 -4.89
N VAL A 78 0.54 16.51 -5.36
CA VAL A 78 -0.81 17.06 -5.16
C VAL A 78 -1.59 16.07 -4.32
N ARG A 79 -2.03 16.50 -3.15
CA ARG A 79 -2.85 15.70 -2.25
C ARG A 79 -4.28 16.22 -2.25
N LEU A 80 -5.24 15.32 -2.39
CA LEU A 80 -6.65 15.61 -2.40
C LEU A 80 -7.30 15.06 -1.13
N ARG A 81 -7.80 15.96 -0.29
CA ARG A 81 -8.47 15.63 0.96
C ARG A 81 -9.96 15.99 0.89
N PRO A 82 -10.84 15.03 0.61
CA PRO A 82 -12.26 15.28 0.70
C PRO A 82 -12.66 15.53 2.15
N SER A 83 -13.57 16.49 2.37
CA SER A 83 -14.12 16.83 3.70
C SER A 83 -14.79 15.64 4.39
N LYS A 84 -15.28 14.68 3.59
CA LYS A 84 -15.82 13.39 4.04
C LYS A 84 -15.29 12.27 3.14
N SER A 85 -15.07 11.10 3.69
CA SER A 85 -14.70 9.89 2.93
C SER A 85 -15.86 9.29 2.12
N PHE A 86 -17.05 9.90 2.20
CA PHE A 86 -18.27 9.50 1.50
C PHE A 86 -19.13 10.72 1.15
N PHE A 87 -20.11 10.51 0.25
CA PHE A 87 -21.18 11.45 -0.05
C PHE A 87 -22.52 10.84 0.35
N TYR A 88 -23.16 11.42 1.33
CA TYR A 88 -24.52 11.02 1.71
C TYR A 88 -25.53 11.58 0.72
N VAL A 89 -26.51 10.77 0.28
CA VAL A 89 -27.52 11.21 -0.71
C VAL A 89 -28.33 12.43 -0.30
N GLY A 90 -28.31 12.81 0.97
CA GLY A 90 -28.92 14.01 1.53
C GLY A 90 -27.97 15.21 1.71
N ASP A 91 -26.68 15.07 1.43
CA ASP A 91 -25.72 16.17 1.52
C ASP A 91 -25.96 17.20 0.40
N GLU A 92 -25.76 18.48 0.70
CA GLU A 92 -25.90 19.57 -0.27
C GLU A 92 -24.62 19.72 -1.12
N SER A 93 -23.44 19.49 -0.51
CA SER A 93 -22.17 19.55 -1.22
C SER A 93 -21.08 18.66 -0.59
N LEU A 94 -20.03 18.45 -1.36
CA LEU A 94 -18.77 17.85 -0.95
C LEU A 94 -17.63 18.79 -1.30
N THR A 95 -16.85 19.20 -0.32
CA THR A 95 -15.63 19.97 -0.54
C THR A 95 -14.41 19.04 -0.59
N VAL A 96 -13.43 19.41 -1.41
CA VAL A 96 -12.14 18.71 -1.52
C VAL A 96 -11.03 19.74 -1.40
N ASP A 97 -10.25 19.64 -0.35
CA ASP A 97 -9.05 20.44 -0.17
C ASP A 97 -7.92 19.88 -1.04
N ILE A 98 -7.23 20.80 -1.72
CA ILE A 98 -6.10 20.51 -2.60
C ILE A 98 -4.87 21.07 -1.89
N GLU A 99 -3.95 20.18 -1.52
CA GLU A 99 -2.65 20.53 -0.95
C GLU A 99 -1.56 20.21 -1.97
N ALA A 100 -0.73 21.19 -2.32
CA ALA A 100 0.34 21.06 -3.28
C ALA A 100 1.67 21.49 -2.68
N LYS A 101 2.63 20.56 -2.65
CA LYS A 101 3.98 20.78 -2.11
C LYS A 101 5.04 20.20 -3.02
N TYR A 102 6.12 20.93 -3.23
CA TYR A 102 7.34 20.40 -3.82
C TYR A 102 7.89 19.24 -2.96
N LEU A 103 8.60 18.29 -3.57
CA LEU A 103 9.16 17.13 -2.84
C LEU A 103 10.30 17.52 -1.89
N PHE A 104 10.85 18.71 -2.05
CA PHE A 104 11.75 19.37 -1.11
C PHE A 104 11.02 20.29 -0.11
N GLY A 105 9.64 20.26 -0.05
CA GLY A 105 8.75 20.78 0.96
C GLY A 105 8.19 22.14 0.79
N GLN A 106 8.68 22.94 -0.12
CA GLN A 106 8.13 24.24 -0.36
C GLN A 106 6.71 24.17 -0.94
N LYS A 107 5.91 25.19 -0.68
CA LYS A 107 4.54 25.32 -1.13
C LYS A 107 4.50 25.65 -2.62
N VAL A 108 3.51 25.14 -3.34
CA VAL A 108 3.32 25.37 -4.78
C VAL A 108 2.32 26.51 -4.99
N GLU A 109 2.67 27.48 -5.84
CA GLU A 109 1.75 28.49 -6.32
C GLU A 109 1.28 28.15 -7.73
N GLY A 110 -0.03 28.30 -8.02
CA GLY A 110 -0.53 27.96 -9.35
C GLY A 110 -2.05 27.91 -9.48
N HIS A 111 -2.49 27.15 -10.48
CA HIS A 111 -3.90 26.98 -10.80
C HIS A 111 -4.23 25.51 -10.96
N ALA A 112 -5.27 25.04 -10.27
CA ALA A 112 -5.80 23.70 -10.42
C ALA A 112 -7.09 23.71 -11.26
N PHE A 113 -7.16 22.82 -12.25
CA PHE A 113 -8.39 22.50 -12.98
C PHE A 113 -8.97 21.24 -12.37
N VAL A 114 -10.17 21.35 -11.82
CA VAL A 114 -10.82 20.29 -11.05
C VAL A 114 -12.06 19.80 -11.76
N MET A 115 -12.20 18.50 -11.89
CA MET A 115 -13.39 17.84 -12.44
C MET A 115 -13.79 16.66 -11.56
N PHE A 116 -15.07 16.57 -11.24
CA PHE A 116 -15.66 15.43 -10.55
C PHE A 116 -16.37 14.49 -11.53
N GLY A 117 -16.57 13.26 -11.10
CA GLY A 117 -17.36 12.27 -11.83
C GLY A 117 -17.72 11.07 -10.96
N VAL A 118 -18.40 10.10 -11.54
CA VAL A 118 -18.87 8.89 -10.86
C VAL A 118 -18.21 7.67 -11.47
N MET A 119 -17.74 6.75 -10.66
CA MET A 119 -17.26 5.42 -11.09
C MET A 119 -18.44 4.46 -11.17
N ASP A 120 -18.64 3.86 -12.34
CA ASP A 120 -19.67 2.85 -12.60
C ASP A 120 -18.99 1.59 -13.18
N GLY A 121 -18.51 0.71 -12.29
CA GLY A 121 -17.66 -0.40 -12.69
C GLY A 121 -16.34 0.11 -13.30
N GLU A 122 -16.08 -0.24 -14.55
CA GLU A 122 -14.91 0.25 -15.32
C GLU A 122 -15.16 1.60 -15.98
N LYS A 123 -16.42 2.04 -16.10
CA LYS A 123 -16.77 3.33 -16.71
C LYS A 123 -16.53 4.47 -15.74
N LYS A 124 -16.09 5.60 -16.29
CA LYS A 124 -15.70 6.80 -15.55
C LYS A 124 -16.40 8.06 -16.11
N PRO A 125 -17.75 8.13 -16.10
CA PRO A 125 -18.44 9.31 -16.57
C PRO A 125 -18.12 10.51 -15.70
N SER A 126 -17.78 11.63 -16.33
CA SER A 126 -17.57 12.93 -15.66
C SER A 126 -18.89 13.66 -15.40
N ILE A 127 -18.85 14.62 -14.49
CA ILE A 127 -19.91 15.61 -14.24
C ILE A 127 -19.46 16.93 -14.87
N PRO A 128 -19.83 17.24 -16.12
CA PRO A 128 -19.28 18.43 -16.82
C PRO A 128 -19.53 19.75 -16.11
N SER A 129 -20.66 19.87 -15.40
CA SER A 129 -21.01 21.05 -14.60
C SER A 129 -20.11 21.28 -13.38
N SER A 130 -19.26 20.33 -13.03
CA SER A 130 -18.32 20.43 -11.91
C SER A 130 -16.94 20.96 -12.30
N LEU A 131 -16.70 21.21 -13.61
CA LEU A 131 -15.42 21.76 -14.06
C LEU A 131 -15.22 23.17 -13.47
N GLN A 132 -14.15 23.33 -12.68
CA GLN A 132 -13.82 24.59 -12.03
C GLN A 132 -12.31 24.85 -12.04
N LYS A 133 -11.94 26.12 -12.08
CA LYS A 133 -10.55 26.58 -11.92
C LYS A 133 -10.38 27.11 -10.50
N VAL A 134 -9.46 26.49 -9.76
CA VAL A 134 -9.14 26.84 -8.37
C VAL A 134 -7.76 27.49 -8.33
N GLN A 135 -7.64 28.65 -7.68
CA GLN A 135 -6.34 29.26 -7.40
C GLN A 135 -5.69 28.52 -6.24
N ILE A 136 -4.45 28.10 -6.43
CA ILE A 136 -3.62 27.54 -5.36
C ILE A 136 -2.70 28.63 -4.84
N ARG A 137 -2.83 28.94 -3.55
CA ARG A 137 -2.01 29.93 -2.83
C ARG A 137 -1.43 29.29 -1.59
N GLU A 138 -0.16 29.51 -1.35
CA GLU A 138 0.56 28.87 -0.26
C GLU A 138 0.36 27.35 -0.22
N GLY A 139 0.34 26.72 -1.40
CA GLY A 139 0.13 25.28 -1.53
C GLY A 139 -1.29 24.80 -1.29
N GLU A 140 -2.28 25.67 -1.08
CA GLU A 140 -3.63 25.28 -0.70
C GLU A 140 -4.70 25.83 -1.65
N GLY A 141 -5.76 25.05 -1.86
CA GLY A 141 -6.96 25.43 -2.58
C GLY A 141 -8.11 24.51 -2.23
N THR A 142 -9.34 24.92 -2.53
CA THR A 142 -10.54 24.11 -2.21
C THR A 142 -11.48 24.08 -3.42
N ALA A 143 -11.94 22.88 -3.77
CA ALA A 143 -12.93 22.64 -4.80
C ALA A 143 -14.22 22.11 -4.17
N GLU A 144 -15.37 22.43 -4.78
CA GLU A 144 -16.68 22.00 -4.29
C GLU A 144 -17.47 21.26 -5.38
N LEU A 145 -18.08 20.16 -5.02
CA LEU A 145 -19.09 19.47 -5.81
C LEU A 145 -20.46 19.64 -5.14
N SER A 146 -21.34 20.45 -5.73
CA SER A 146 -22.69 20.61 -5.22
C SER A 146 -23.64 19.51 -5.70
N ARG A 147 -24.70 19.25 -4.93
CA ARG A 147 -25.78 18.36 -5.30
C ARG A 147 -26.43 18.74 -6.63
N GLU A 148 -26.59 20.06 -6.89
CA GLU A 148 -27.11 20.58 -8.15
C GLU A 148 -26.24 20.16 -9.34
N MET A 149 -24.91 20.20 -9.22
CA MET A 149 -24.00 19.76 -10.27
C MET A 149 -24.18 18.26 -10.56
N ILE A 150 -24.34 17.44 -9.52
CA ILE A 150 -24.59 16.00 -9.68
C ILE A 150 -25.92 15.77 -10.40
N THR A 151 -26.99 16.44 -9.97
CA THR A 151 -28.35 16.23 -10.51
C THR A 151 -28.54 16.71 -11.93
N LYS A 152 -27.74 17.68 -12.40
CA LYS A 152 -27.70 18.07 -13.82
C LYS A 152 -27.24 16.93 -14.74
N THR A 153 -26.38 16.05 -14.24
CA THR A 153 -25.88 14.89 -15.03
C THR A 153 -26.63 13.61 -14.69
N PHE A 154 -26.98 13.42 -13.43
CA PHE A 154 -27.68 12.25 -12.88
C PHE A 154 -28.94 12.72 -12.12
N PRO A 155 -30.10 12.79 -12.78
CA PRO A 155 -31.31 13.39 -12.19
C PRO A 155 -31.78 12.74 -10.89
N ASP A 156 -31.52 11.46 -10.69
CA ASP A 156 -31.83 10.73 -9.45
C ASP A 156 -30.56 10.24 -8.76
N ILE A 157 -30.10 10.96 -7.77
CA ILE A 157 -28.91 10.64 -7.00
C ILE A 157 -29.01 9.29 -6.24
N LYS A 158 -30.24 8.82 -5.93
CA LYS A 158 -30.44 7.56 -5.22
C LYS A 158 -30.02 6.36 -6.07
N GLN A 159 -30.06 6.47 -7.40
CA GLN A 159 -29.58 5.41 -8.32
C GLN A 159 -28.04 5.29 -8.31
N LEU A 160 -27.35 6.27 -7.76
CA LEU A 160 -25.90 6.25 -7.64
C LEU A 160 -25.42 5.59 -6.33
N VAL A 161 -26.32 5.21 -5.44
CA VAL A 161 -25.95 4.53 -4.18
C VAL A 161 -25.17 3.25 -4.46
N GLY A 162 -24.04 3.09 -3.77
CA GLY A 162 -23.09 1.99 -3.99
C GLY A 162 -22.03 2.25 -5.05
N ARG A 163 -22.15 3.33 -5.82
CA ARG A 163 -21.10 3.85 -6.69
C ARG A 163 -20.20 4.82 -5.93
N SER A 164 -19.10 5.26 -6.55
CA SER A 164 -18.21 6.22 -5.90
C SER A 164 -17.94 7.45 -6.77
N ILE A 165 -17.82 8.60 -6.12
CA ILE A 165 -17.32 9.83 -6.73
C ILE A 165 -15.80 9.73 -6.87
N TYR A 166 -15.28 10.23 -7.99
CA TYR A 166 -13.87 10.56 -8.14
C TYR A 166 -13.72 12.06 -8.36
N VAL A 167 -12.57 12.59 -7.98
CA VAL A 167 -12.13 13.94 -8.32
C VAL A 167 -10.79 13.85 -9.02
N SER A 168 -10.69 14.51 -10.18
CA SER A 168 -9.48 14.64 -10.99
C SER A 168 -9.03 16.09 -10.97
N VAL A 169 -7.76 16.31 -10.72
CA VAL A 169 -7.14 17.63 -10.60
C VAL A 169 -5.89 17.67 -11.48
N SER A 170 -5.81 18.68 -12.36
CA SER A 170 -4.61 19.01 -13.10
C SER A 170 -4.09 20.36 -12.60
N LEU A 171 -2.99 20.35 -11.86
CA LEU A 171 -2.39 21.55 -11.26
C LEU A 171 -1.23 22.03 -12.11
N LEU A 172 -1.34 23.27 -12.60
CA LEU A 172 -0.30 23.98 -13.34
C LEU A 172 0.36 25.02 -12.43
N THR A 173 1.67 24.97 -12.30
CA THR A 173 2.44 25.99 -11.57
C THR A 173 2.26 27.38 -12.16
N GLU A 174 2.37 28.43 -11.34
CA GLU A 174 2.13 29.81 -11.78
C GLU A 174 3.04 30.24 -12.93
N ASN A 175 4.28 29.78 -12.94
CA ASN A 175 5.24 30.02 -14.04
C ASN A 175 4.97 29.16 -15.29
N GLY A 176 3.95 28.28 -15.28
CA GLY A 176 3.59 27.40 -16.40
C GLY A 176 4.65 26.33 -16.74
N SER A 177 5.61 26.09 -15.87
CA SER A 177 6.74 25.20 -16.16
C SER A 177 6.42 23.72 -15.97
N GLU A 178 5.49 23.39 -15.10
CA GLU A 178 5.14 22.00 -14.77
C GLU A 178 3.65 21.84 -14.49
N MET A 179 3.09 20.72 -14.92
CA MET A 179 1.74 20.29 -14.62
C MET A 179 1.77 18.91 -13.99
N VAL A 180 1.10 18.76 -12.85
CA VAL A 180 0.95 17.48 -12.16
C VAL A 180 -0.52 17.13 -12.06
N GLU A 181 -0.84 15.89 -12.39
CA GLU A 181 -2.19 15.35 -12.28
C GLU A 181 -2.32 14.51 -11.02
N ALA A 182 -3.43 14.71 -10.32
CA ALA A 182 -3.81 13.91 -9.16
C ALA A 182 -5.26 13.47 -9.26
N GLU A 183 -5.52 12.28 -8.77
CA GLU A 183 -6.88 11.75 -8.73
C GLU A 183 -7.16 11.09 -7.38
N ARG A 184 -8.32 11.40 -6.81
CA ARG A 184 -8.87 10.72 -5.64
C ARG A 184 -10.13 9.98 -6.06
N ARG A 185 -10.13 8.66 -5.84
CA ARG A 185 -11.28 7.77 -6.08
C ARG A 185 -11.81 7.23 -4.75
N GLY A 186 -13.00 6.61 -4.82
CA GLY A 186 -13.54 5.82 -3.72
C GLY A 186 -14.31 6.63 -2.70
N ILE A 187 -14.76 7.86 -3.00
CA ILE A 187 -15.70 8.61 -2.17
C ILE A 187 -17.09 8.00 -2.41
N GLN A 188 -17.51 7.08 -1.54
CA GLN A 188 -18.70 6.27 -1.74
C GLN A 188 -19.98 7.11 -1.64
N ILE A 189 -20.92 6.91 -2.57
CA ILE A 189 -22.28 7.47 -2.48
C ILE A 189 -23.12 6.53 -1.64
N VAL A 190 -23.60 7.00 -0.50
CA VAL A 190 -24.19 6.14 0.54
C VAL A 190 -25.49 6.70 1.09
N THR A 191 -26.31 5.80 1.64
CA THR A 191 -27.47 6.11 2.46
C THR A 191 -27.17 6.02 3.96
N SER A 192 -26.01 5.47 4.31
CA SER A 192 -25.48 5.39 5.67
C SER A 192 -23.99 5.61 5.67
N PRO A 193 -23.41 6.30 6.67
CA PRO A 193 -21.96 6.43 6.83
C PRO A 193 -21.26 5.13 7.25
N TYR A 194 -21.99 4.05 7.41
CA TYR A 194 -21.43 2.77 7.84
C TYR A 194 -21.82 1.62 6.90
N THR A 195 -20.94 0.62 6.83
CA THR A 195 -21.23 -0.66 6.16
C THR A 195 -21.04 -1.80 7.15
N ILE A 196 -22.08 -2.62 7.33
CA ILE A 196 -22.05 -3.79 8.20
C ILE A 196 -21.61 -5.02 7.40
N HIS A 197 -20.62 -5.76 7.93
CA HIS A 197 -20.18 -7.05 7.43
C HIS A 197 -20.39 -8.12 8.51
N LEU A 198 -21.07 -9.21 8.15
CA LEU A 198 -21.33 -10.36 9.03
C LEU A 198 -20.49 -11.59 8.66
N LYS A 199 -19.49 -11.45 7.78
CA LYS A 199 -18.65 -12.55 7.27
C LYS A 199 -17.83 -13.26 8.38
N LYS A 200 -17.55 -12.59 9.49
CA LYS A 200 -16.85 -13.14 10.66
C LYS A 200 -17.83 -13.80 11.66
N THR A 201 -19.13 -13.89 11.36
CA THR A 201 -20.14 -14.62 12.13
C THR A 201 -20.25 -16.03 11.60
N PRO A 202 -20.29 -17.08 12.46
CA PRO A 202 -20.52 -18.46 12.03
C PRO A 202 -21.84 -18.62 11.25
N GLN A 203 -21.86 -19.56 10.30
CA GLN A 203 -23.06 -19.84 9.51
C GLN A 203 -23.99 -20.86 10.16
N PHE A 204 -23.52 -21.55 11.21
CA PHE A 204 -24.28 -22.59 11.90
C PHE A 204 -24.37 -22.30 13.38
N PHE A 205 -25.56 -22.44 13.94
CA PHE A 205 -25.87 -22.25 15.38
C PHE A 205 -26.31 -23.55 16.02
N LYS A 206 -26.16 -23.67 17.33
CA LYS A 206 -26.65 -24.82 18.13
C LYS A 206 -27.98 -24.44 18.77
N SER A 207 -29.01 -25.26 18.50
CA SER A 207 -30.39 -25.03 18.97
C SER A 207 -30.44 -25.00 20.52
N GLY A 208 -31.05 -23.96 21.09
CA GLY A 208 -31.11 -23.75 22.52
C GLY A 208 -29.83 -23.29 23.21
N MET A 209 -28.76 -22.98 22.43
CA MET A 209 -27.48 -22.52 22.97
C MET A 209 -27.18 -21.06 22.60
N PRO A 210 -26.28 -20.39 23.33
CA PRO A 210 -25.81 -19.07 22.94
C PRO A 210 -25.16 -19.10 21.55
N PHE A 211 -25.34 -18.01 20.76
CA PHE A 211 -24.75 -17.86 19.45
C PHE A 211 -23.97 -16.53 19.39
N SER A 212 -22.68 -16.62 19.08
CA SER A 212 -21.80 -15.46 19.00
C SER A 212 -21.89 -14.81 17.65
N VAL A 213 -22.27 -13.54 17.59
CA VAL A 213 -22.38 -12.71 16.40
C VAL A 213 -21.23 -11.72 16.37
N SER A 214 -20.46 -11.72 15.30
CA SER A 214 -19.37 -10.76 15.06
C SER A 214 -19.82 -9.74 14.02
N VAL A 215 -20.14 -8.52 14.46
CA VAL A 215 -20.51 -7.40 13.60
C VAL A 215 -19.24 -6.62 13.28
N HIS A 216 -18.76 -6.70 12.05
CA HIS A 216 -17.65 -5.89 11.57
C HIS A 216 -18.20 -4.68 10.85
N LEU A 217 -17.91 -3.50 11.37
CA LEU A 217 -18.38 -2.22 10.87
C LEU A 217 -17.21 -1.46 10.20
N THR A 218 -17.44 -0.98 9.00
CA THR A 218 -16.47 -0.15 8.28
C THR A 218 -17.06 1.19 7.88
N ASN A 219 -16.21 2.21 7.88
CA ASN A 219 -16.47 3.47 7.22
C ASN A 219 -16.54 3.27 5.69
N PRO A 220 -17.06 4.23 4.92
CA PRO A 220 -17.17 4.09 3.46
C PRO A 220 -15.81 3.94 2.74
N ASP A 221 -14.73 4.43 3.31
CA ASP A 221 -13.35 4.23 2.81
C ASP A 221 -12.77 2.86 3.16
N GLN A 222 -13.58 1.97 3.75
CA GLN A 222 -13.22 0.63 4.21
C GLN A 222 -12.31 0.61 5.44
N THR A 223 -12.06 1.75 6.08
CA THR A 223 -11.40 1.76 7.39
C THR A 223 -12.34 1.22 8.48
N PRO A 224 -11.82 0.59 9.55
CA PRO A 224 -12.65 0.18 10.68
C PRO A 224 -13.39 1.37 11.30
N ALA A 225 -14.68 1.18 11.60
CA ALA A 225 -15.47 2.17 12.35
C ALA A 225 -15.41 1.82 13.84
N GLU A 226 -14.71 2.64 14.62
CA GLU A 226 -14.48 2.45 16.04
C GLU A 226 -15.55 3.16 16.89
N ASN A 227 -15.82 2.64 18.08
CA ASN A 227 -16.71 3.24 19.09
C ASN A 227 -18.17 3.46 18.63
N VAL A 228 -18.64 2.69 17.65
CA VAL A 228 -20.04 2.75 17.17
C VAL A 228 -20.87 1.68 17.87
N GLU A 229 -22.01 2.08 18.46
CA GLU A 229 -22.97 1.15 19.04
C GLU A 229 -23.72 0.40 17.95
N VAL A 230 -23.87 -0.91 18.12
CA VAL A 230 -24.66 -1.78 17.25
C VAL A 230 -25.67 -2.57 18.07
N GLU A 231 -26.87 -2.76 17.53
CA GLU A 231 -27.93 -3.59 18.09
C GLU A 231 -28.16 -4.81 17.20
N VAL A 232 -28.20 -5.98 17.81
CA VAL A 232 -28.38 -7.25 17.10
C VAL A 232 -29.67 -7.91 17.58
N ASN A 233 -30.52 -8.25 16.63
CA ASN A 233 -31.75 -9.02 16.84
C ASN A 233 -31.59 -10.46 16.29
N PRO A 234 -32.21 -11.47 16.90
CA PRO A 234 -33.18 -11.38 18.00
C PRO A 234 -32.57 -11.03 19.36
N GLY A 235 -33.38 -10.43 20.23
CA GLY A 235 -33.01 -10.12 21.59
C GLY A 235 -32.58 -8.68 21.87
N GLY A 236 -32.40 -7.83 20.85
CA GLY A 236 -32.01 -6.43 21.04
C GLY A 236 -30.64 -6.26 21.74
N VAL A 237 -29.73 -7.22 21.53
CA VAL A 237 -28.43 -7.24 22.22
C VAL A 237 -27.54 -6.15 21.66
N ARG A 238 -26.97 -5.33 22.53
CA ARG A 238 -26.10 -4.19 22.14
C ARG A 238 -24.65 -4.50 22.39
N GLY A 239 -23.81 -3.94 21.53
CA GLY A 239 -22.37 -3.98 21.64
C GLY A 239 -21.75 -2.76 20.98
N GLN A 240 -20.49 -2.47 21.30
CA GLN A 240 -19.74 -1.36 20.75
C GLN A 240 -18.54 -1.87 19.95
N THR A 241 -18.26 -1.25 18.81
CA THR A 241 -17.10 -1.62 17.99
C THR A 241 -15.80 -1.15 18.63
N THR A 242 -14.79 -2.02 18.58
CA THR A 242 -13.41 -1.73 19.01
C THR A 242 -12.60 -1.09 17.88
N ALA A 243 -11.32 -0.79 18.11
CA ALA A 243 -10.41 -0.13 17.13
C ALA A 243 -10.31 -0.89 15.79
N ASN A 244 -10.52 -2.21 15.78
CA ASN A 244 -10.59 -2.99 14.54
C ASN A 244 -11.98 -3.01 13.87
N GLY A 245 -12.93 -2.20 14.37
CA GLY A 245 -14.29 -2.09 13.85
C GLY A 245 -15.19 -3.29 14.17
N ILE A 246 -14.83 -4.17 15.10
CA ILE A 246 -15.59 -5.38 15.42
C ILE A 246 -16.30 -5.22 16.77
N ALA A 247 -17.61 -5.46 16.78
CA ALA A 247 -18.40 -5.72 17.98
C ALA A 247 -18.75 -7.20 18.04
N LYS A 248 -18.47 -7.88 19.15
CA LYS A 248 -18.93 -9.24 19.42
C LYS A 248 -20.08 -9.20 20.43
N VAL A 249 -21.21 -9.80 20.07
CA VAL A 249 -22.39 -9.94 20.93
C VAL A 249 -22.85 -11.38 20.90
N THR A 250 -23.59 -11.79 21.95
CA THR A 250 -24.13 -13.14 22.07
C THR A 250 -25.64 -13.06 22.09
N VAL A 251 -26.28 -13.73 21.14
CA VAL A 251 -27.76 -13.88 21.11
C VAL A 251 -28.15 -15.27 21.56
N ASN A 252 -29.29 -15.38 22.24
CA ASN A 252 -29.84 -16.67 22.62
C ASN A 252 -30.65 -17.25 21.47
N THR A 253 -30.52 -18.56 21.25
CA THR A 253 -31.26 -19.28 20.21
C THR A 253 -32.44 -20.05 20.85
N LEU A 254 -33.51 -20.20 20.09
CA LEU A 254 -34.67 -20.98 20.52
C LEU A 254 -34.43 -22.47 20.22
N GLU A 255 -34.88 -23.32 21.13
CA GLU A 255 -34.83 -24.78 20.95
C GLU A 255 -35.76 -25.20 19.79
N GLY A 256 -35.29 -26.13 18.96
CA GLY A 256 -36.07 -26.67 17.83
C GLY A 256 -36.08 -25.81 16.56
N SER A 257 -35.44 -24.62 16.57
CA SER A 257 -35.37 -23.78 15.38
C SER A 257 -34.35 -24.36 14.36
N SER A 258 -34.72 -24.43 13.08
CA SER A 258 -33.85 -24.86 11.98
C SER A 258 -33.07 -23.70 11.34
N THR A 259 -33.54 -22.47 11.53
CA THR A 259 -32.95 -21.25 11.01
C THR A 259 -32.96 -20.14 12.06
N LEU A 260 -31.97 -19.29 12.04
CA LEU A 260 -31.85 -18.10 12.88
C LEU A 260 -31.60 -16.89 12.00
N GLN A 261 -32.57 -15.99 11.91
CA GLN A 261 -32.39 -14.73 11.20
C GLN A 261 -31.77 -13.70 12.16
N ILE A 262 -30.62 -13.17 11.76
CA ILE A 262 -29.87 -12.18 12.53
C ILE A 262 -29.93 -10.87 11.78
N THR A 263 -30.36 -9.81 12.46
CA THR A 263 -30.34 -8.44 11.92
C THR A 263 -29.47 -7.58 12.82
N ALA A 264 -28.38 -7.04 12.27
CA ALA A 264 -27.55 -6.05 12.94
C ALA A 264 -27.89 -4.66 12.41
N LYS A 265 -28.03 -3.70 13.32
CA LYS A 265 -28.30 -2.27 13.01
C LYS A 265 -27.36 -1.41 13.82
N THR A 266 -26.82 -0.34 13.20
CA THR A 266 -26.08 0.68 13.95
C THR A 266 -27.01 1.53 14.80
N LYS A 267 -26.51 2.05 15.91
CA LYS A 267 -27.24 2.93 16.85
C LYS A 267 -26.41 4.16 17.20
N ASP A 268 -25.85 4.79 16.16
CA ASP A 268 -25.12 6.04 16.32
C ASP A 268 -26.13 7.16 16.68
N PRO A 269 -25.99 7.82 17.83
CA PRO A 269 -26.92 8.85 18.26
C PRO A 269 -26.89 10.14 17.42
N GLN A 270 -25.83 10.31 16.60
CA GLN A 270 -25.71 11.46 15.69
C GLN A 270 -26.45 11.25 14.37
N LEU A 271 -26.94 10.02 14.10
CA LEU A 271 -27.62 9.68 12.87
C LEU A 271 -29.11 9.49 13.07
N ARG A 272 -29.90 9.94 12.10
CA ARG A 272 -31.32 9.63 12.04
C ARG A 272 -31.53 8.12 11.79
N ASP A 273 -32.70 7.60 12.14
CA ASP A 273 -32.97 6.16 12.03
C ASP A 273 -32.82 5.61 10.59
N GLU A 274 -33.16 6.44 9.59
CA GLU A 274 -33.01 6.13 8.15
C GLU A 274 -31.56 6.10 7.66
N GLN A 275 -30.65 6.71 8.41
CA GLN A 275 -29.20 6.77 8.10
C GLN A 275 -28.42 5.64 8.78
N GLN A 276 -29.06 4.92 9.70
CA GLN A 276 -28.44 3.76 10.35
C GLN A 276 -28.22 2.62 9.34
N ALA A 277 -27.04 2.01 9.39
CA ALA A 277 -26.79 0.81 8.59
C ALA A 277 -27.55 -0.39 9.14
N VAL A 278 -28.08 -1.21 8.25
CA VAL A 278 -28.78 -2.47 8.60
C VAL A 278 -28.25 -3.59 7.71
N LYS A 279 -28.00 -4.75 8.33
CA LYS A 279 -27.60 -5.97 7.60
C LYS A 279 -28.23 -7.18 8.23
N THR A 280 -28.78 -8.05 7.39
CA THR A 280 -29.37 -9.32 7.80
C THR A 280 -28.58 -10.51 7.26
N MET A 281 -28.47 -11.57 8.05
CA MET A 281 -28.00 -12.89 7.63
C MET A 281 -28.87 -13.97 8.22
N THR A 282 -28.87 -15.14 7.58
CA THR A 282 -29.54 -16.34 8.09
C THR A 282 -28.48 -17.37 8.45
N ALA A 283 -28.46 -17.81 9.70
CA ALA A 283 -27.69 -18.96 10.15
C ALA A 283 -28.58 -20.23 10.17
N LEU A 284 -27.98 -21.38 9.93
CA LEU A 284 -28.64 -22.68 9.89
C LEU A 284 -28.36 -23.46 11.19
N ALA A 285 -29.26 -24.33 11.57
CA ALA A 285 -29.03 -25.17 12.75
C ALA A 285 -27.94 -26.22 12.48
N TYR A 286 -27.06 -26.41 13.46
CA TYR A 286 -26.13 -27.54 13.50
C TYR A 286 -26.90 -28.84 13.63
N ILE A 287 -26.52 -29.87 12.91
CA ILE A 287 -27.21 -31.19 12.88
C ILE A 287 -26.42 -32.18 13.75
N PRO A 288 -26.93 -32.54 14.96
CA PRO A 288 -26.31 -33.60 15.76
C PRO A 288 -26.51 -34.96 15.13
N LYS A 289 -25.66 -35.92 15.44
CA LYS A 289 -25.74 -37.29 14.90
C LYS A 289 -26.96 -38.01 15.42
N GLY A 290 -27.85 -38.47 14.54
CA GLY A 290 -29.01 -39.29 14.89
C GLY A 290 -29.96 -38.64 15.91
N ASP A 291 -30.19 -37.32 15.81
CA ASP A 291 -31.04 -36.55 16.72
C ASP A 291 -30.67 -36.61 18.21
N SER A 292 -29.36 -36.84 18.48
CA SER A 292 -28.84 -37.03 19.85
C SER A 292 -29.01 -35.85 20.80
N LYS A 293 -29.28 -34.65 20.25
CA LYS A 293 -29.32 -33.36 20.99
C LYS A 293 -28.02 -33.05 21.76
N ASN A 294 -26.91 -33.68 21.39
CA ASN A 294 -25.61 -33.35 21.95
C ASN A 294 -25.01 -32.16 21.20
N TYR A 295 -24.69 -31.10 21.92
CA TYR A 295 -24.14 -29.86 21.37
C TYR A 295 -22.84 -29.48 22.05
N PHE A 296 -22.06 -28.67 21.38
CA PHE A 296 -20.85 -28.07 21.90
C PHE A 296 -20.72 -26.65 21.36
N HIS A 297 -20.52 -25.68 22.24
CA HIS A 297 -20.33 -24.28 21.86
C HIS A 297 -19.04 -23.76 22.49
N ILE A 298 -18.20 -23.18 21.63
CA ILE A 298 -16.96 -22.53 22.02
C ILE A 298 -17.16 -21.03 21.89
N SER A 299 -16.85 -20.28 22.94
CA SER A 299 -16.83 -18.83 22.87
C SER A 299 -15.53 -18.23 23.40
N ILE A 300 -15.00 -17.24 22.65
CA ILE A 300 -13.88 -16.38 23.02
C ILE A 300 -14.38 -14.95 22.86
N CYS A 301 -14.59 -14.26 23.98
CA CYS A 301 -15.27 -12.96 23.96
C CYS A 301 -14.45 -11.80 23.39
N ALA A 302 -13.12 -11.93 23.30
CA ALA A 302 -12.26 -10.90 22.75
C ALA A 302 -12.53 -10.65 21.26
N ALA A 303 -12.65 -9.39 20.86
CA ALA A 303 -12.79 -8.99 19.47
C ALA A 303 -11.46 -9.07 18.71
N GLU A 304 -10.35 -8.79 19.40
CA GLU A 304 -8.97 -8.92 18.95
C GLU A 304 -8.10 -9.26 20.14
N LEU A 305 -7.09 -10.09 19.94
CA LEU A 305 -6.10 -10.47 20.95
C LEU A 305 -4.72 -9.94 20.58
N GLN A 306 -3.83 -9.81 21.57
CA GLN A 306 -2.43 -9.45 21.38
C GLN A 306 -1.52 -10.55 21.93
N ILE A 307 -0.28 -10.61 21.42
CA ILE A 307 0.71 -11.54 21.97
C ILE A 307 0.95 -11.26 23.46
N GLY A 308 0.86 -12.30 24.26
CA GLY A 308 1.00 -12.22 25.72
C GLY A 308 -0.31 -12.12 26.49
N ASP A 309 -1.43 -11.86 25.81
CA ASP A 309 -2.74 -11.88 26.46
C ASP A 309 -3.07 -13.29 27.02
N GLN A 310 -3.84 -13.31 28.10
CA GLN A 310 -4.48 -14.53 28.59
C GLN A 310 -5.89 -14.62 28.03
N MET A 311 -6.08 -15.45 26.99
CA MET A 311 -7.40 -15.62 26.40
C MET A 311 -8.26 -16.56 27.25
N THR A 312 -9.50 -16.17 27.48
CA THR A 312 -10.50 -16.98 28.13
C THR A 312 -11.35 -17.71 27.10
N VAL A 313 -11.29 -19.03 27.11
CA VAL A 313 -12.06 -19.91 26.21
C VAL A 313 -13.15 -20.61 27.04
N ASN A 314 -14.40 -20.35 26.71
CA ASN A 314 -15.53 -21.01 27.34
C ASN A 314 -16.02 -22.19 26.49
N LEU A 315 -16.04 -23.35 27.05
CA LEU A 315 -16.49 -24.62 26.46
C LEU A 315 -17.83 -24.99 27.10
N ASN A 316 -18.94 -24.92 26.35
CA ASN A 316 -20.28 -25.11 26.83
C ASN A 316 -20.96 -26.27 26.09
N THR A 317 -21.44 -27.27 26.83
CA THR A 317 -22.24 -28.40 26.32
C THR A 317 -23.74 -28.26 26.58
N GLY A 318 -24.15 -27.20 27.27
CA GLY A 318 -25.54 -27.04 27.70
C GLY A 318 -26.04 -28.24 28.51
N GLN A 319 -27.28 -28.62 28.24
CA GLN A 319 -27.92 -29.80 28.86
C GLN A 319 -27.85 -31.05 27.95
N SER A 320 -26.75 -31.20 27.20
CA SER A 320 -26.54 -32.36 26.29
C SER A 320 -26.69 -33.68 27.05
N PRO A 321 -27.63 -34.56 26.66
CA PRO A 321 -28.00 -35.75 27.47
C PRO A 321 -26.92 -36.83 27.54
N GLY A 322 -26.01 -36.88 26.54
CA GLY A 322 -24.93 -37.88 26.46
C GLY A 322 -23.65 -37.49 27.20
N VAL A 323 -23.60 -36.34 27.87
CA VAL A 323 -22.35 -35.79 28.41
C VAL A 323 -22.24 -36.07 29.92
N LYS A 324 -21.40 -37.06 30.25
CA LYS A 324 -20.93 -37.33 31.61
C LYS A 324 -19.42 -37.40 31.59
N ASP A 325 -18.73 -36.94 32.59
CA ASP A 325 -17.27 -37.01 32.85
C ASP A 325 -16.35 -37.36 31.68
N GLN A 326 -16.45 -36.59 30.61
CA GLN A 326 -15.69 -36.79 29.38
C GLN A 326 -14.55 -35.80 29.27
N ASP A 327 -13.44 -36.24 28.74
CA ASP A 327 -12.30 -35.36 28.39
C ASP A 327 -12.60 -34.61 27.09
N TYR A 328 -12.32 -33.32 27.09
CA TYR A 328 -12.28 -32.53 25.88
C TYR A 328 -10.89 -32.59 25.26
N THR A 329 -10.84 -32.77 23.96
CA THR A 329 -9.62 -32.56 23.19
C THR A 329 -9.74 -31.22 22.48
N TYR A 330 -8.74 -30.37 22.58
CA TYR A 330 -8.70 -29.11 21.84
C TYR A 330 -7.42 -28.95 21.04
N MET A 331 -7.51 -28.21 19.97
CA MET A 331 -6.39 -27.85 19.08
C MET A 331 -6.44 -26.38 18.73
N ILE A 332 -5.26 -25.78 18.58
CA ILE A 332 -5.08 -24.43 18.07
C ILE A 332 -4.36 -24.57 16.73
N LEU A 333 -5.01 -24.09 15.67
CA LEU A 333 -4.46 -24.09 14.31
C LEU A 333 -4.12 -22.65 13.91
N SER A 334 -2.95 -22.45 13.35
CA SER A 334 -2.53 -21.18 12.77
C SER A 334 -1.68 -21.46 11.53
N LYS A 335 -1.89 -20.69 10.47
CA LYS A 335 -1.11 -20.82 9.22
C LYS A 335 -1.11 -22.25 8.64
N GLY A 336 -2.25 -22.94 8.74
CA GLY A 336 -2.39 -24.32 8.26
C GLY A 336 -1.65 -25.39 9.08
N GLN A 337 -1.21 -25.06 10.29
CA GLN A 337 -0.51 -25.98 11.18
C GLN A 337 -1.18 -26.05 12.54
N ILE A 338 -1.15 -27.21 13.17
CA ILE A 338 -1.53 -27.39 14.57
C ILE A 338 -0.38 -26.88 15.43
N VAL A 339 -0.57 -25.75 16.11
CA VAL A 339 0.46 -25.12 16.97
C VAL A 339 0.37 -25.62 18.41
N LYS A 340 -0.81 -26.09 18.83
CA LYS A 340 -1.02 -26.73 20.13
C LYS A 340 -2.16 -27.74 20.03
N ALA A 341 -2.01 -28.89 20.69
CA ALA A 341 -3.05 -29.87 20.93
C ALA A 341 -2.93 -30.38 22.36
N ASP A 342 -4.05 -30.50 23.08
CA ASP A 342 -4.06 -30.91 24.47
C ASP A 342 -5.43 -31.49 24.86
N ARG A 343 -5.52 -32.10 26.04
CA ARG A 343 -6.75 -32.63 26.64
C ARG A 343 -7.08 -31.89 27.90
N PHE A 344 -8.35 -31.70 28.14
CA PHE A 344 -8.86 -31.10 29.35
C PHE A 344 -9.91 -32.00 30.02
N LYS A 345 -9.68 -32.32 31.30
CA LYS A 345 -10.58 -33.15 32.07
C LYS A 345 -11.80 -32.35 32.53
N ARG A 346 -12.98 -32.77 32.08
CA ARG A 346 -14.25 -32.24 32.57
C ARG A 346 -14.59 -32.83 33.96
N ARG A 347 -15.05 -31.97 34.86
CA ARG A 347 -15.51 -32.39 36.19
C ARG A 347 -17.05 -32.30 36.34
N GLY A 348 -17.76 -32.87 35.36
CA GLY A 348 -19.24 -32.95 35.39
C GLY A 348 -19.99 -31.63 35.10
N GLN A 349 -19.28 -30.48 34.88
CA GLN A 349 -19.94 -29.19 34.68
C GLN A 349 -20.29 -28.97 33.19
N PRO A 350 -21.46 -28.35 32.85
CA PRO A 350 -21.85 -28.05 31.49
C PRO A 350 -21.02 -26.93 30.86
N LEU A 351 -20.46 -26.05 31.67
CA LEU A 351 -19.58 -24.94 31.24
C LEU A 351 -18.22 -25.10 31.89
N VAL A 352 -17.18 -25.07 31.06
CA VAL A 352 -15.78 -25.10 31.46
C VAL A 352 -15.05 -23.92 30.84
N THR A 353 -14.23 -23.26 31.65
CA THR A 353 -13.42 -22.12 31.19
C THR A 353 -11.95 -22.49 31.21
N LEU A 354 -11.28 -22.30 30.08
CA LEU A 354 -9.83 -22.44 29.92
C LEU A 354 -9.21 -21.06 29.85
N SER A 355 -8.06 -20.88 30.52
CA SER A 355 -7.20 -19.71 30.33
C SER A 355 -5.94 -20.15 29.60
N LEU A 356 -5.67 -19.57 28.43
CA LEU A 356 -4.55 -19.93 27.56
C LEU A 356 -3.79 -18.68 27.12
N PRO A 357 -2.45 -18.70 27.14
CA PRO A 357 -1.68 -17.57 26.66
C PRO A 357 -1.72 -17.47 25.13
N VAL A 358 -1.85 -16.26 24.62
CA VAL A 358 -1.69 -15.96 23.19
C VAL A 358 -0.21 -15.91 22.85
N THR A 359 0.24 -16.83 21.99
CA THR A 359 1.63 -16.96 21.61
C THR A 359 1.91 -16.40 20.23
N ARG A 360 3.19 -16.17 19.90
CA ARG A 360 3.64 -15.69 18.60
C ARG A 360 3.22 -16.61 17.43
N ASP A 361 3.09 -17.89 17.66
CA ASP A 361 2.68 -18.85 16.62
C ASP A 361 1.21 -18.68 16.19
N MET A 362 0.42 -17.95 16.98
CA MET A 362 -1.00 -17.67 16.74
C MET A 362 -1.25 -16.45 15.85
N VAL A 363 -0.23 -15.64 15.56
CA VAL A 363 -0.35 -14.44 14.69
C VAL A 363 -0.32 -14.85 13.21
N PRO A 364 -1.11 -14.22 12.29
CA PRO A 364 -2.05 -13.11 12.48
C PRO A 364 -3.43 -13.55 12.98
N SER A 365 -3.74 -14.80 12.88
CA SER A 365 -5.02 -15.39 13.30
C SER A 365 -4.85 -16.86 13.63
N PHE A 366 -5.78 -17.40 14.38
CA PHE A 366 -5.82 -18.81 14.68
C PHE A 366 -7.25 -19.33 14.75
N ARG A 367 -7.41 -20.66 14.65
CA ARG A 367 -8.64 -21.38 14.91
C ARG A 367 -8.47 -22.19 16.16
N PHE A 368 -9.41 -22.05 17.08
CA PHE A 368 -9.56 -22.94 18.22
C PHE A 368 -10.62 -23.99 17.86
N VAL A 369 -10.24 -25.26 17.86
CA VAL A 369 -11.13 -26.39 17.57
C VAL A 369 -11.15 -27.28 18.78
N ALA A 370 -12.33 -27.68 19.24
CA ALA A 370 -12.41 -28.65 20.32
C ALA A 370 -13.54 -29.66 20.06
N TYR A 371 -13.39 -30.85 20.63
CA TYR A 371 -14.34 -31.93 20.51
C TYR A 371 -14.34 -32.85 21.71
N TYR A 372 -15.43 -33.62 21.86
CA TYR A 372 -15.54 -34.72 22.81
C TYR A 372 -16.27 -35.90 22.16
N HIS A 373 -16.12 -37.08 22.77
CA HIS A 373 -16.79 -38.30 22.32
C HIS A 373 -18.03 -38.59 23.22
N VAL A 374 -19.11 -39.06 22.60
CA VAL A 374 -20.26 -39.61 23.27
C VAL A 374 -20.38 -41.09 22.97
N GLY A 375 -20.05 -41.93 23.93
CA GLY A 375 -19.88 -43.35 23.67
C GLY A 375 -18.82 -43.64 22.64
N SER A 376 -19.02 -44.71 21.85
CA SER A 376 -18.12 -45.06 20.76
C SER A 376 -18.55 -44.54 19.39
N SER A 377 -19.74 -44.00 19.24
CA SER A 377 -20.35 -43.74 17.92
C SER A 377 -20.52 -42.29 17.55
N GLU A 378 -20.40 -41.35 18.48
CA GLU A 378 -20.60 -39.93 18.20
C GLU A 378 -19.41 -39.08 18.63
N VAL A 379 -19.06 -38.12 17.80
CA VAL A 379 -18.16 -37.02 18.11
C VAL A 379 -18.91 -35.70 18.00
N VAL A 380 -18.78 -34.85 18.99
CA VAL A 380 -19.41 -33.52 19.05
C VAL A 380 -18.31 -32.49 19.07
N SER A 381 -18.33 -31.57 18.13
CA SER A 381 -17.25 -30.61 17.90
C SER A 381 -17.75 -29.19 17.66
N ASP A 382 -16.89 -28.25 17.89
CA ASP A 382 -17.06 -26.85 17.51
C ASP A 382 -15.72 -26.18 17.21
N SER A 383 -15.76 -25.05 16.54
CA SER A 383 -14.59 -24.23 16.26
C SER A 383 -14.91 -22.75 16.26
N VAL A 384 -13.91 -21.95 16.55
CA VAL A 384 -13.98 -20.48 16.47
C VAL A 384 -12.69 -19.94 15.87
N TRP A 385 -12.82 -18.99 14.94
CA TRP A 385 -11.71 -18.24 14.38
C TRP A 385 -11.50 -16.96 15.18
N VAL A 386 -10.24 -16.60 15.45
CA VAL A 386 -9.86 -15.47 16.30
C VAL A 386 -8.77 -14.67 15.63
N ASP A 387 -8.95 -13.36 15.61
CA ASP A 387 -8.01 -12.37 15.09
C ASP A 387 -6.94 -12.04 16.15
N VAL A 388 -5.68 -11.93 15.73
CA VAL A 388 -4.59 -11.46 16.58
C VAL A 388 -3.96 -10.25 15.91
N LYS A 389 -3.72 -9.20 16.68
CA LYS A 389 -3.22 -7.92 16.17
C LYS A 389 -1.96 -8.09 15.35
N ASP A 390 -2.00 -7.51 14.14
CA ASP A 390 -0.87 -7.47 13.22
C ASP A 390 0.28 -6.67 13.83
N THR A 391 1.31 -7.34 14.30
CA THR A 391 2.50 -6.70 14.87
C THR A 391 3.77 -7.34 14.31
N CYS A 392 4.86 -6.60 14.30
CA CYS A 392 6.17 -7.19 14.15
C CYS A 392 6.45 -8.11 15.35
N MET A 393 6.87 -9.36 15.08
CA MET A 393 7.16 -10.31 16.16
C MET A 393 8.47 -10.03 16.88
N GLY A 394 9.36 -9.28 16.24
CA GLY A 394 10.64 -8.84 16.76
C GLY A 394 10.68 -7.33 16.92
N THR A 395 11.87 -6.79 16.76
CA THR A 395 12.13 -5.36 16.79
C THR A 395 12.89 -4.95 15.54
N LEU A 396 12.41 -3.91 14.86
CA LEU A 396 13.18 -3.21 13.84
C LEU A 396 12.86 -1.72 13.94
N LYS A 397 13.85 -0.93 14.28
CA LYS A 397 13.74 0.52 14.36
C LYS A 397 14.86 1.17 13.57
N LEU A 398 14.46 2.09 12.70
CA LEU A 398 15.36 2.91 11.91
C LEU A 398 15.26 4.35 12.40
N GLN A 399 16.40 5.00 12.58
CA GLN A 399 16.47 6.40 13.03
C GLN A 399 17.68 7.09 12.42
N VAL A 400 17.54 8.38 12.15
CA VAL A 400 18.67 9.25 11.82
C VAL A 400 19.25 9.81 13.13
N LYS A 401 20.55 9.60 13.35
CA LYS A 401 21.26 10.12 14.51
C LYS A 401 21.48 11.62 14.33
N ASN A 402 21.14 12.42 15.34
CA ASN A 402 21.23 13.89 15.28
C ASN A 402 20.50 14.46 14.05
N LYS A 403 19.25 14.02 13.82
CA LYS A 403 18.45 14.43 12.69
C LYS A 403 18.35 15.95 12.58
N MET A 404 18.71 16.47 11.41
CA MET A 404 18.50 17.87 11.03
C MET A 404 17.15 18.00 10.30
N ASN A 405 16.63 19.21 10.24
CA ASN A 405 15.40 19.46 9.46
C ASN A 405 15.66 19.26 7.97
N THR A 406 16.85 19.66 7.51
CA THR A 406 17.27 19.61 6.09
C THR A 406 18.77 19.29 5.99
N TYR A 407 19.16 18.78 4.83
CA TYR A 407 20.52 18.39 4.48
C TYR A 407 20.90 18.94 3.09
N GLY A 408 22.16 19.19 2.87
CA GLY A 408 22.69 19.50 1.54
C GLY A 408 22.92 18.26 0.68
N THR A 409 23.15 18.48 -0.61
CA THR A 409 23.59 17.40 -1.52
C THR A 409 25.01 16.96 -1.12
N GLY A 410 25.26 15.65 -1.05
CA GLY A 410 26.53 15.08 -0.62
C GLY A 410 26.74 15.01 0.88
N ASP A 411 25.85 15.52 1.71
CA ASP A 411 25.98 15.49 3.18
C ASP A 411 26.05 14.05 3.71
N GLU A 412 26.83 13.87 4.78
CA GLU A 412 26.92 12.64 5.54
C GLU A 412 25.74 12.52 6.51
N VAL A 413 25.05 11.41 6.47
CA VAL A 413 23.97 11.06 7.40
C VAL A 413 24.30 9.74 8.10
N ARG A 414 24.11 9.69 9.41
CA ARG A 414 24.33 8.49 10.23
C ARG A 414 22.99 7.84 10.58
N LEU A 415 22.76 6.68 10.00
CA LEU A 415 21.61 5.85 10.30
C LEU A 415 21.92 4.96 11.50
N GLN A 416 20.98 4.88 12.43
CA GLN A 416 20.99 3.96 13.54
C GLN A 416 19.92 2.89 13.33
N ILE A 417 20.34 1.64 13.25
CA ILE A 417 19.49 0.49 13.01
C ILE A 417 19.49 -0.36 14.27
N THR A 418 18.32 -0.48 14.90
CA THR A 418 18.12 -1.33 16.08
C THR A 418 17.21 -2.49 15.71
N GLY A 419 17.57 -3.71 16.08
CA GLY A 419 16.79 -4.88 15.73
C GLY A 419 17.02 -6.06 16.65
N ASP A 420 16.65 -7.25 16.22
CA ASP A 420 16.82 -8.47 16.98
C ASP A 420 18.25 -9.03 16.86
N PRO A 421 18.77 -9.72 17.90
CA PRO A 421 20.05 -10.38 17.83
C PRO A 421 20.15 -11.35 16.64
N GLY A 422 21.24 -11.24 15.88
CA GLY A 422 21.51 -12.09 14.71
C GLY A 422 20.60 -11.86 13.49
N ALA A 423 19.70 -10.88 13.55
CA ALA A 423 18.85 -10.54 12.42
C ALA A 423 19.66 -9.97 11.25
N ARG A 424 19.21 -10.28 10.02
CA ARG A 424 19.71 -9.67 8.79
C ARG A 424 18.74 -8.60 8.34
N VAL A 425 19.24 -7.39 8.10
CA VAL A 425 18.46 -6.21 7.73
C VAL A 425 18.80 -5.83 6.30
N GLY A 426 17.78 -5.77 5.44
CA GLY A 426 17.88 -5.17 4.11
C GLY A 426 17.48 -3.71 4.16
N LEU A 427 18.29 -2.85 3.54
CA LEU A 427 18.09 -1.41 3.46
C LEU A 427 17.96 -0.97 2.01
N VAL A 428 17.10 0.01 1.78
CA VAL A 428 17.03 0.74 0.52
C VAL A 428 16.65 2.19 0.79
N VAL A 429 17.20 3.10 0.00
CA VAL A 429 16.81 4.52 -0.04
C VAL A 429 16.11 4.79 -1.37
N VAL A 430 14.92 5.36 -1.31
CA VAL A 430 14.05 5.60 -2.49
C VAL A 430 13.68 7.08 -2.53
N ASP A 431 13.71 7.68 -3.72
CA ASP A 431 13.18 9.02 -3.94
C ASP A 431 11.65 9.02 -3.76
N LYS A 432 11.14 9.94 -2.97
CA LYS A 432 9.71 10.11 -2.72
C LYS A 432 8.90 10.35 -4.00
N ALA A 433 9.52 10.91 -5.04
CA ALA A 433 8.92 11.07 -6.37
C ALA A 433 8.39 9.75 -6.94
N VAL A 434 9.08 8.64 -6.71
CA VAL A 434 8.65 7.29 -7.14
C VAL A 434 7.33 6.91 -6.47
N HIS A 435 7.13 7.29 -5.20
CA HIS A 435 5.89 7.00 -4.48
C HIS A 435 4.71 7.90 -4.89
N VAL A 436 4.98 9.06 -5.49
CA VAL A 436 3.92 9.87 -6.12
C VAL A 436 3.36 9.14 -7.34
N LEU A 437 4.23 8.49 -8.12
CA LEU A 437 3.85 7.70 -9.30
C LEU A 437 3.23 6.34 -8.91
N ASN A 438 3.76 5.69 -7.88
CA ASN A 438 3.28 4.38 -7.41
C ASN A 438 3.28 4.31 -5.88
N LYS A 439 2.08 4.34 -5.30
CA LYS A 439 1.86 4.35 -3.83
C LYS A 439 2.06 2.98 -3.15
N ASN A 440 2.47 1.95 -3.88
CA ASN A 440 2.69 0.61 -3.32
C ASN A 440 4.05 0.55 -2.61
N ARG A 441 4.04 0.40 -1.30
CA ARG A 441 5.22 0.10 -0.48
C ARG A 441 4.96 -1.14 0.37
N LEU A 442 6.01 -1.85 0.72
CA LEU A 442 5.92 -2.99 1.61
C LEU A 442 5.58 -2.53 3.03
N THR A 443 4.53 -3.10 3.61
CA THR A 443 4.10 -2.85 4.99
C THR A 443 4.03 -4.16 5.79
N GLN A 444 4.11 -4.06 7.12
CA GLN A 444 3.95 -5.22 8.00
C GLN A 444 2.60 -5.93 7.78
N THR A 445 1.52 -5.17 7.61
CA THR A 445 0.18 -5.72 7.33
C THR A 445 0.13 -6.52 6.03
N GLN A 446 0.78 -6.04 4.95
CA GLN A 446 0.84 -6.81 3.69
C GLN A 446 1.54 -8.16 3.85
N ILE A 447 2.53 -8.25 4.74
CA ILE A 447 3.19 -9.52 5.05
C ILE A 447 2.21 -10.47 5.73
N TRP A 448 1.44 -9.98 6.70
CA TRP A 448 0.44 -10.78 7.38
C TRP A 448 -0.70 -11.18 6.45
N ASP A 449 -1.16 -10.31 5.54
CA ASP A 449 -2.15 -10.63 4.51
C ASP A 449 -1.71 -11.81 3.60
N VAL A 450 -0.42 -11.90 3.31
CA VAL A 450 0.14 -13.05 2.54
C VAL A 450 0.18 -14.31 3.40
N ILE A 451 0.53 -14.18 4.69
CA ILE A 451 0.61 -15.32 5.61
C ILE A 451 -0.78 -15.87 5.93
N GLU A 452 -1.77 -15.02 6.09
CA GLU A 452 -3.15 -15.42 6.38
C GLU A 452 -3.77 -16.29 5.27
N LYS A 453 -3.28 -16.17 4.03
CA LYS A 453 -3.66 -17.07 2.92
C LYS A 453 -3.25 -18.53 3.14
N HIS A 454 -2.41 -18.84 4.14
CA HIS A 454 -2.06 -20.19 4.54
C HIS A 454 -3.04 -20.79 5.57
N ASP A 455 -4.04 -20.02 6.05
CA ASP A 455 -5.15 -20.60 6.79
C ASP A 455 -5.93 -21.56 5.89
N THR A 456 -6.04 -22.80 6.30
CA THR A 456 -6.74 -23.86 5.56
C THR A 456 -8.24 -23.90 5.82
N GLY A 457 -8.70 -23.11 6.78
CA GLY A 457 -10.13 -23.01 7.12
C GLY A 457 -10.91 -22.08 6.19
N CYS A 458 -12.20 -22.36 6.02
CA CYS A 458 -13.07 -21.67 5.07
C CYS A 458 -14.16 -20.79 5.73
N THR A 459 -14.41 -20.95 7.02
CA THR A 459 -15.48 -20.26 7.74
C THR A 459 -14.96 -19.52 8.98
N ALA A 460 -15.81 -18.69 9.58
CA ALA A 460 -15.51 -18.02 10.85
C ALA A 460 -15.60 -18.96 12.09
N GLY A 461 -15.90 -20.21 11.87
CA GLY A 461 -16.05 -21.24 12.90
C GLY A 461 -17.37 -21.99 12.79
N SER A 462 -17.55 -23.00 13.68
CA SER A 462 -18.64 -23.97 13.66
C SER A 462 -18.65 -24.78 12.34
N GLY A 463 -19.74 -25.49 12.04
CA GLY A 463 -19.94 -26.29 10.84
C GLY A 463 -21.36 -26.85 10.83
N ARG A 464 -21.78 -27.45 9.71
CA ARG A 464 -23.11 -28.06 9.55
C ARG A 464 -23.37 -29.20 10.57
N ASP A 465 -22.33 -29.99 10.83
CA ASP A 465 -22.32 -31.11 11.76
C ASP A 465 -20.88 -31.26 12.29
N SER A 466 -20.63 -32.26 13.15
CA SER A 466 -19.30 -32.46 13.74
C SER A 466 -18.19 -32.69 12.71
N MET A 467 -18.46 -33.37 11.61
CA MET A 467 -17.49 -33.60 10.54
C MET A 467 -17.29 -32.31 9.70
N GLY A 468 -18.35 -31.54 9.49
CA GLY A 468 -18.30 -30.23 8.87
C GLY A 468 -17.44 -29.24 9.65
N VAL A 469 -17.45 -29.26 10.99
CA VAL A 469 -16.55 -28.44 11.82
C VAL A 469 -15.09 -28.70 11.50
N PHE A 470 -14.67 -29.98 11.44
CA PHE A 470 -13.29 -30.33 11.10
C PHE A 470 -12.93 -29.94 9.67
N SER A 471 -13.80 -30.28 8.71
CA SER A 471 -13.58 -29.95 7.30
C SER A 471 -13.48 -28.43 7.09
N ASP A 472 -14.35 -27.65 7.71
CA ASP A 472 -14.37 -26.17 7.61
C ASP A 472 -13.15 -25.54 8.31
N ALA A 473 -12.62 -26.19 9.34
CA ALA A 473 -11.37 -25.80 9.98
C ALA A 473 -10.11 -26.22 9.17
N GLY A 474 -10.28 -26.96 8.08
CA GLY A 474 -9.17 -27.46 7.28
C GLY A 474 -8.48 -28.71 7.86
N LEU A 475 -9.18 -29.44 8.72
CA LEU A 475 -8.72 -30.68 9.33
C LEU A 475 -9.38 -31.89 8.67
N MET A 476 -8.64 -32.97 8.58
CA MET A 476 -9.18 -34.31 8.33
C MET A 476 -9.33 -35.03 9.67
N PHE A 477 -10.52 -35.56 9.93
CA PHE A 477 -10.82 -36.39 11.08
C PHE A 477 -11.31 -37.75 10.59
N GLU A 478 -10.84 -38.81 11.20
CA GLU A 478 -11.29 -40.18 10.92
C GLU A 478 -11.40 -40.95 12.22
N SER A 479 -12.50 -41.67 12.38
CA SER A 479 -12.72 -42.55 13.51
C SER A 479 -13.29 -43.90 13.04
N SER A 480 -12.80 -44.98 13.59
CA SER A 480 -13.27 -46.34 13.26
C SER A 480 -14.76 -46.56 13.57
N THR A 481 -15.37 -45.75 14.42
CA THR A 481 -16.75 -45.94 14.91
C THR A 481 -17.66 -44.73 14.73
N ALA A 482 -17.07 -43.51 14.80
CA ALA A 482 -17.84 -42.25 14.74
C ALA A 482 -17.96 -41.64 13.33
N GLY A 483 -17.27 -42.20 12.35
CA GLY A 483 -17.23 -41.68 10.98
C GLY A 483 -16.03 -40.75 10.69
N GLY A 484 -15.99 -40.15 9.52
CA GLY A 484 -14.88 -39.31 9.10
C GLY A 484 -15.32 -38.13 8.23
N THR A 485 -14.40 -37.20 8.02
CA THR A 485 -14.57 -36.03 7.14
C THR A 485 -14.48 -36.46 5.68
N ASN A 486 -15.23 -35.81 4.80
CA ASN A 486 -15.05 -35.96 3.36
C ASN A 486 -13.68 -35.41 2.93
N THR A 487 -13.05 -36.09 1.97
CA THR A 487 -11.78 -35.62 1.39
C THR A 487 -11.99 -34.33 0.64
N ARG A 488 -11.27 -33.28 1.01
CA ARG A 488 -11.29 -31.99 0.33
C ARG A 488 -10.39 -32.06 -0.89
N THR A 489 -10.97 -31.89 -2.08
CA THR A 489 -10.28 -32.06 -3.39
C THR A 489 -9.61 -30.80 -3.89
N THR A 490 -9.95 -29.61 -3.34
CA THR A 490 -9.37 -28.32 -3.73
C THR A 490 -8.93 -27.53 -2.50
N PRO A 491 -7.75 -26.88 -2.53
CA PRO A 491 -7.29 -26.03 -1.43
C PRO A 491 -8.06 -24.68 -1.35
N GLU A 492 -8.88 -24.35 -2.34
CA GLU A 492 -9.58 -23.06 -2.42
C GLU A 492 -10.96 -23.12 -1.74
N CYS A 493 -11.25 -22.08 -0.94
CA CYS A 493 -12.56 -21.89 -0.34
C CYS A 493 -13.53 -21.25 -1.34
N PRO A 494 -14.76 -21.75 -1.50
CA PRO A 494 -15.66 -21.30 -2.58
C PRO A 494 -16.17 -19.86 -2.46
N PHE A 495 -15.86 -19.10 -1.40
CA PHE A 495 -16.53 -17.81 -1.10
C PHE A 495 -15.64 -16.68 -0.56
N LEU A 496 -14.36 -16.54 -0.91
CA LEU A 496 -13.51 -15.42 -0.42
C LEU A 496 -13.15 -14.42 -1.53
N SER A 497 -13.66 -13.19 -1.42
CA SER A 497 -13.29 -12.05 -2.24
C SER A 497 -12.21 -11.17 -1.57
N LYS A 498 -11.24 -10.70 -2.38
CA LYS A 498 -10.01 -9.98 -1.97
C LYS A 498 -10.27 -8.52 -1.54
N ARG A 499 -9.50 -8.02 -0.57
CA ARG A 499 -9.44 -6.60 -0.12
C ARG A 499 -8.16 -5.91 -0.57
N ARG A 500 -8.23 -4.58 -0.81
CA ARG A 500 -7.09 -3.67 -1.04
C ARG A 500 -7.11 -2.51 -0.04
N ARG A 501 -5.94 -2.05 0.44
CA ARG A 501 -5.76 -0.90 1.35
C ARG A 501 -4.73 0.11 0.81
N ARG A 502 -4.74 1.34 1.32
CA ARG A 502 -3.87 2.48 0.95
C ARG A 502 -3.31 3.22 2.18
N SER A 503 -2.21 3.96 2.04
CA SER A 503 -1.64 4.85 3.07
C SER A 503 -0.88 6.07 2.54
N PRO A 504 -0.59 7.10 3.37
CA PRO A 504 -0.06 8.42 3.00
C PRO A 504 1.38 8.76 3.47
N GLY A 505 1.91 9.90 3.13
CA GLY A 505 3.20 10.48 2.94
C GLY A 505 3.74 11.67 3.78
N ASP A 506 4.69 12.47 3.25
CA ASP A 506 5.27 13.84 3.47
C ASP A 506 6.61 14.01 4.23
N ASP A 507 7.48 14.95 4.00
CA ASP A 507 8.01 16.18 3.43
C ASP A 507 9.43 16.61 3.97
N ASP A 508 10.26 17.39 3.39
CA ASP A 508 10.91 18.69 3.09
C ASP A 508 12.39 19.02 3.46
N ASP A 509 13.12 19.83 2.70
CA ASP A 509 13.92 21.06 2.45
C ASP A 509 15.46 21.24 2.64
N ASP A 510 16.19 21.99 1.89
CA ASP A 510 16.98 23.07 1.30
C ASP A 510 18.51 23.37 1.51
N TYR A 511 19.32 23.91 0.46
CA TYR A 511 20.25 25.09 0.28
C TYR A 511 21.58 25.01 -0.56
N TYR A 512 22.24 26.06 -1.12
CA TYR A 512 23.03 26.55 -2.29
C TYR A 512 24.57 26.66 -2.42
N THR A 513 25.18 27.00 -3.65
CA THR A 513 26.34 27.84 -4.05
C THR A 513 26.96 27.83 -5.49
N ASP A 514 27.97 28.61 -5.93
CA ASP A 514 28.55 29.37 -7.07
C ASP A 514 29.21 28.68 -8.33
N SER A 515 29.47 29.43 -9.47
CA SER A 515 29.35 29.03 -10.89
C SER A 515 30.58 28.73 -11.79
N ASP A 516 31.82 29.15 -11.57
CA ASP A 516 32.94 28.70 -12.42
C ASP A 516 33.71 27.56 -11.74
N ASP A 517 33.69 27.55 -10.46
CA ASP A 517 33.89 26.36 -9.59
C ASP A 517 32.60 25.57 -9.33
N ILE A 518 31.48 25.88 -9.99
CA ILE A 518 30.19 25.19 -9.82
C ILE A 518 30.36 23.73 -10.18
N VAL A 519 30.43 22.91 -9.21
CA VAL A 519 30.30 21.47 -9.35
C VAL A 519 28.83 21.15 -9.69
N SER A 520 28.60 20.76 -10.93
CA SER A 520 27.27 20.37 -11.39
C SER A 520 26.84 19.09 -10.71
N ARG A 521 25.63 19.10 -10.19
CA ARG A 521 24.94 17.90 -9.69
C ARG A 521 24.71 16.93 -10.85
N THR A 522 25.07 15.65 -10.64
CA THR A 522 25.08 14.63 -11.72
C THR A 522 24.41 13.32 -11.31
N GLN A 523 24.22 13.06 -10.01
CA GLN A 523 23.71 11.80 -9.48
C GLN A 523 22.25 11.94 -9.08
N PHE A 524 21.34 11.56 -9.96
CA PHE A 524 19.89 11.61 -9.74
C PHE A 524 19.25 10.21 -9.79
N PRO A 525 19.66 9.24 -8.95
CA PRO A 525 19.07 7.92 -8.93
C PRO A 525 17.67 7.98 -8.33
N GLU A 526 16.77 7.10 -8.76
CA GLU A 526 15.43 6.92 -8.15
C GLU A 526 15.48 6.09 -6.87
N SER A 527 16.47 5.22 -6.77
CA SER A 527 16.76 4.45 -5.56
C SER A 527 18.24 4.10 -5.47
N TRP A 528 18.72 3.91 -4.25
CA TRP A 528 20.10 3.53 -3.98
C TRP A 528 20.21 2.85 -2.61
N LEU A 529 21.43 2.47 -2.16
CA LEU A 529 21.69 1.76 -0.92
C LEU A 529 20.95 0.41 -0.82
N TRP A 530 20.99 -0.40 -1.88
CA TRP A 530 20.50 -1.77 -1.83
C TRP A 530 21.50 -2.67 -1.11
N GLU A 531 21.46 -2.66 0.22
CA GLU A 531 22.45 -3.35 1.08
C GLU A 531 21.78 -4.25 2.11
N GLU A 532 22.54 -5.23 2.57
CA GLU A 532 22.19 -6.14 3.65
C GLU A 532 23.17 -6.00 4.79
N ILE A 533 22.67 -5.87 6.02
CA ILE A 533 23.47 -5.67 7.23
C ILE A 533 23.11 -6.77 8.24
N ASP A 534 24.13 -7.44 8.78
CA ASP A 534 23.95 -8.39 9.88
C ASP A 534 24.07 -7.67 11.23
N LEU A 535 23.09 -7.91 12.09
CA LEU A 535 23.12 -7.42 13.47
C LEU A 535 23.86 -8.42 14.38
N CYS A 536 24.48 -7.92 15.42
CA CYS A 536 25.24 -8.71 16.40
C CYS A 536 24.37 -9.82 17.02
N GLU A 537 24.87 -11.06 17.00
CA GLU A 537 24.14 -12.23 17.53
C GLU A 537 24.15 -12.30 19.05
N ASN A 538 25.23 -11.88 19.67
CA ASN A 538 25.46 -12.00 21.12
C ASN A 538 25.19 -10.68 21.89
N CYS A 539 24.60 -9.70 21.25
CA CYS A 539 24.26 -8.42 21.87
C CYS A 539 22.80 -8.42 22.32
N PRO A 540 22.44 -8.06 23.55
CA PRO A 540 21.06 -8.10 24.03
C PRO A 540 20.14 -7.08 23.32
N ALA A 541 20.71 -5.97 22.84
CA ALA A 541 20.01 -4.98 22.02
C ALA A 541 20.98 -4.49 20.94
N PRO A 542 21.11 -5.22 19.81
CA PRO A 542 22.07 -4.87 18.79
C PRO A 542 21.68 -3.59 18.07
N VAL A 543 22.59 -2.65 18.08
CA VAL A 543 22.52 -1.39 17.35
C VAL A 543 23.65 -1.36 16.34
N ARG A 544 23.33 -1.05 15.09
CA ARG A 544 24.30 -0.84 14.02
C ARG A 544 24.21 0.58 13.51
N GLU A 545 25.31 1.28 13.46
CA GLU A 545 25.41 2.58 12.79
C GLU A 545 25.89 2.37 11.36
N LYS A 546 25.30 3.11 10.40
CA LYS A 546 25.67 3.13 8.99
C LYS A 546 25.79 4.58 8.54
N GLU A 547 26.94 4.94 8.02
CA GLU A 547 27.15 6.22 7.35
C GLU A 547 26.71 6.12 5.90
N ILE A 548 25.95 7.11 5.43
CA ILE A 548 25.50 7.25 4.03
C ILE A 548 25.74 8.68 3.57
N TYR A 549 26.02 8.84 2.28
CA TYR A 549 26.18 10.15 1.64
C TYR A 549 25.01 10.40 0.68
N LEU A 550 24.32 11.52 0.90
CA LEU A 550 23.13 11.87 0.15
C LEU A 550 23.44 12.15 -1.32
N LYS A 551 22.50 11.81 -2.20
CA LYS A 551 22.63 12.02 -3.64
C LYS A 551 22.25 13.44 -4.04
N ASP A 552 22.47 13.79 -5.30
CA ASP A 552 22.35 15.16 -5.83
C ASP A 552 20.90 15.62 -6.07
N SER A 553 19.91 14.72 -5.91
CA SER A 553 18.50 15.10 -6.05
C SER A 553 18.05 15.97 -4.88
N ILE A 554 17.41 17.09 -5.20
CA ILE A 554 16.72 17.95 -4.24
C ILE A 554 15.32 17.38 -4.06
N THR A 555 15.13 16.57 -3.06
CA THR A 555 13.94 15.73 -2.84
C THR A 555 13.92 15.21 -1.40
N THR A 556 12.84 14.55 -1.04
CA THR A 556 12.77 13.74 0.18
C THR A 556 13.17 12.31 -0.14
N TRP A 557 14.20 11.81 0.53
CA TRP A 557 14.61 10.42 0.51
C TRP A 557 13.88 9.63 1.58
N GLN A 558 13.22 8.53 1.20
CA GLN A 558 12.64 7.57 2.15
C GLN A 558 13.57 6.38 2.34
N ILE A 559 13.96 6.13 3.58
CA ILE A 559 14.78 4.98 3.95
C ILE A 559 13.84 3.88 4.42
N LEU A 560 13.87 2.75 3.74
CA LEU A 560 13.06 1.58 4.03
C LEU A 560 13.95 0.47 4.57
N ALA A 561 13.46 -0.25 5.58
CA ALA A 561 14.18 -1.37 6.16
C ALA A 561 13.24 -2.56 6.41
N VAL A 562 13.76 -3.76 6.13
CA VAL A 562 13.11 -5.04 6.43
C VAL A 562 14.12 -5.94 7.11
N SER A 563 13.77 -6.56 8.23
CA SER A 563 14.63 -7.52 8.91
C SER A 563 14.07 -8.94 8.86
N LEU A 564 14.98 -9.91 8.81
CA LEU A 564 14.72 -11.32 9.03
C LEU A 564 15.50 -11.80 10.26
N SER A 565 14.76 -12.06 11.33
CA SER A 565 15.30 -12.62 12.57
C SER A 565 15.27 -14.17 12.50
N PRO A 566 16.35 -14.86 12.91
CA PRO A 566 16.37 -16.33 12.96
C PRO A 566 15.36 -16.92 13.96
N THR A 567 14.93 -16.15 14.95
CA THR A 567 14.02 -16.60 16.01
C THR A 567 12.63 -15.98 15.94
N LEU A 568 12.53 -14.71 15.53
CA LEU A 568 11.30 -13.89 15.64
C LEU A 568 10.62 -13.63 14.30
N GLY A 569 11.28 -13.91 13.16
CA GLY A 569 10.68 -13.79 11.83
C GLY A 569 10.92 -12.45 11.17
N ILE A 570 9.94 -11.96 10.40
CA ILE A 570 10.07 -10.79 9.54
C ILE A 570 9.47 -9.54 10.20
N CYS A 571 10.23 -8.44 10.15
CA CYS A 571 9.77 -7.11 10.54
C CYS A 571 9.99 -6.09 9.42
N VAL A 572 9.04 -5.19 9.25
CA VAL A 572 9.15 -4.01 8.39
C VAL A 572 9.18 -2.77 9.29
N ALA A 573 10.20 -1.94 9.14
CA ALA A 573 10.29 -0.68 9.87
C ALA A 573 9.36 0.38 9.28
N GLU A 574 8.93 1.33 10.11
CA GLU A 574 8.38 2.58 9.59
C GLU A 574 9.47 3.31 8.79
N PRO A 575 9.11 3.91 7.64
CA PRO A 575 10.05 4.67 6.82
C PRO A 575 10.64 5.84 7.58
N GLU A 576 11.94 6.07 7.42
CA GLU A 576 12.62 7.28 7.89
C GLU A 576 12.83 8.22 6.71
N GLU A 577 12.48 9.50 6.87
CA GLU A 577 12.57 10.49 5.80
C GLU A 577 13.74 11.46 6.05
N ILE A 578 14.47 11.74 4.98
CA ILE A 578 15.57 12.71 4.92
C ILE A 578 15.30 13.67 3.79
N ILE A 579 15.36 14.95 4.08
CA ILE A 579 15.05 16.01 3.16
C ILE A 579 16.35 16.64 2.68
N VAL A 580 16.55 16.64 1.35
CA VAL A 580 17.67 17.32 0.70
C VAL A 580 17.17 18.56 0.00
N PHE A 581 17.80 19.69 0.29
CA PHE A 581 17.38 20.98 -0.22
C PHE A 581 18.54 21.98 -0.35
N LYS A 582 18.38 22.97 -1.22
CA LYS A 582 19.22 24.15 -1.45
C LYS A 582 18.29 25.37 -1.63
N PRO A 583 18.43 26.58 -1.00
CA PRO A 583 17.54 27.75 -1.25
C PRO A 583 17.72 28.41 -2.63
N PHE A 584 18.74 28.09 -3.43
CA PHE A 584 18.85 28.43 -4.86
C PHE A 584 19.32 27.24 -5.66
N PHE A 585 18.54 26.77 -6.55
CA PHE A 585 18.92 25.61 -7.36
C PHE A 585 18.20 25.63 -8.71
N ILE A 586 18.73 24.79 -9.60
CA ILE A 586 18.18 24.57 -10.92
C ILE A 586 17.47 23.23 -10.94
N ASP A 587 16.23 23.21 -11.41
CA ASP A 587 15.57 22.00 -11.85
C ASP A 587 15.55 21.98 -13.38
N LEU A 588 16.32 21.06 -13.97
CA LEU A 588 16.43 20.92 -15.41
C LEU A 588 15.44 19.89 -15.93
N LYS A 589 14.42 20.33 -16.65
CA LYS A 589 13.41 19.50 -17.30
C LYS A 589 13.88 19.12 -18.70
N ILE A 590 14.21 17.83 -18.86
CA ILE A 590 14.54 17.21 -20.16
C ILE A 590 13.64 15.98 -20.35
N PRO A 591 13.23 15.62 -21.57
CA PRO A 591 12.53 14.37 -21.84
C PRO A 591 13.46 13.16 -21.57
N TYR A 592 12.86 11.99 -21.38
CA TYR A 592 13.63 10.74 -21.21
C TYR A 592 14.47 10.43 -22.45
N SER A 593 13.90 10.62 -23.65
CA SER A 593 14.57 10.42 -24.94
C SER A 593 14.14 11.46 -25.95
N ALA A 594 14.94 11.63 -26.99
CA ALA A 594 14.64 12.46 -28.16
C ALA A 594 15.05 11.73 -29.44
N VAL A 595 14.41 12.07 -30.55
CA VAL A 595 14.79 11.55 -31.86
C VAL A 595 15.91 12.42 -32.43
N ARG A 596 16.89 11.79 -33.07
CA ARG A 596 17.97 12.55 -33.75
C ARG A 596 17.39 13.53 -34.77
N GLY A 597 17.79 14.79 -34.68
CA GLY A 597 17.32 15.86 -35.54
C GLY A 597 15.96 16.47 -35.13
N GLU A 598 15.36 15.98 -34.07
CA GLU A 598 14.13 16.56 -33.53
C GLU A 598 14.42 17.85 -32.78
N GLN A 599 13.61 18.89 -33.07
CA GLN A 599 13.67 20.13 -32.31
C GLN A 599 12.86 19.99 -31.04
N LEU A 600 13.49 20.17 -29.89
CA LEU A 600 12.81 20.07 -28.58
C LEU A 600 13.13 21.27 -27.70
N GLU A 601 12.15 21.67 -26.90
CA GLU A 601 12.30 22.68 -25.87
C GLU A 601 12.64 22.01 -24.54
N ILE A 602 13.72 22.43 -23.90
CA ILE A 602 14.09 22.08 -22.54
C ILE A 602 13.91 23.28 -21.62
N LYS A 603 13.57 23.08 -20.36
CA LYS A 603 13.35 24.14 -19.39
C LYS A 603 14.32 24.01 -18.22
N ALA A 604 15.06 25.06 -17.93
CA ALA A 604 15.78 25.24 -16.69
C ALA A 604 14.93 26.13 -15.77
N ILE A 605 14.43 25.55 -14.68
CA ILE A 605 13.64 26.26 -13.68
C ILE A 605 14.57 26.62 -12.54
N ILE A 606 14.79 27.93 -12.33
CA ILE A 606 15.65 28.42 -11.25
C ILE A 606 14.75 28.80 -10.09
N HIS A 607 14.96 28.16 -8.95
CA HIS A 607 14.23 28.39 -7.71
C HIS A 607 14.97 29.34 -6.79
N ASN A 608 14.25 30.29 -6.18
CA ASN A 608 14.76 31.24 -5.20
C ASN A 608 13.95 31.16 -3.89
N TYR A 609 14.44 30.43 -2.93
CA TYR A 609 13.94 30.39 -1.56
C TYR A 609 14.88 31.11 -0.58
N THR A 610 15.74 31.99 -1.09
CA THR A 610 16.59 32.85 -0.26
C THR A 610 15.75 33.94 0.40
N PRO A 611 16.23 34.56 1.49
CA PRO A 611 15.44 35.60 2.19
C PRO A 611 15.22 36.88 1.41
N ARG A 612 15.71 37.01 0.16
CA ARG A 612 15.65 38.21 -0.65
C ARG A 612 15.33 37.97 -2.13
N ASN A 613 14.84 38.99 -2.82
CA ASN A 613 14.71 38.99 -4.26
C ASN A 613 16.10 38.99 -4.92
N LEU A 614 16.31 38.12 -5.89
CA LEU A 614 17.54 38.01 -6.65
C LEU A 614 17.40 38.77 -7.97
N LYS A 615 18.23 39.78 -8.17
CA LYS A 615 18.26 40.57 -9.42
C LYS A 615 19.48 40.14 -10.23
N THR A 616 19.30 40.02 -11.56
CA THR A 616 20.39 39.68 -12.49
C THR A 616 21.06 38.33 -12.24
N VAL A 617 20.24 37.31 -11.90
CA VAL A 617 20.74 35.92 -11.85
C VAL A 617 21.18 35.51 -13.26
N ARG A 618 22.42 35.14 -13.38
CA ARG A 618 23.04 34.69 -14.63
C ARG A 618 22.75 33.22 -14.82
N VAL A 619 22.18 32.84 -15.96
CA VAL A 619 21.91 31.45 -16.33
C VAL A 619 22.66 31.14 -17.63
N GLU A 620 23.44 30.07 -17.64
CA GLU A 620 24.28 29.64 -18.73
C GLU A 620 23.93 28.20 -19.13
N PHE A 621 23.66 28.01 -20.42
CA PHE A 621 23.58 26.70 -21.04
C PHE A 621 24.98 26.32 -21.55
N MET A 622 25.50 25.17 -21.16
CA MET A 622 26.82 24.70 -21.55
C MET A 622 26.73 23.98 -22.90
N GLU A 623 27.36 24.52 -23.90
CA GLU A 623 27.34 24.00 -25.26
C GLU A 623 28.11 22.68 -25.38
N THR A 624 27.58 21.74 -26.18
CA THR A 624 28.27 20.50 -26.56
C THR A 624 28.24 20.33 -28.06
N GLU A 625 29.26 19.67 -28.64
CA GLU A 625 29.37 19.47 -30.10
C GLU A 625 28.21 18.62 -30.68
N ASP A 626 27.60 17.78 -29.88
CA ASP A 626 26.56 16.83 -30.27
C ASP A 626 25.16 17.38 -30.27
N VAL A 627 24.94 18.55 -29.65
CA VAL A 627 23.60 19.14 -29.45
C VAL A 627 23.62 20.59 -29.91
N CYS A 628 22.96 20.87 -31.03
CA CYS A 628 22.77 22.24 -31.52
C CYS A 628 21.73 22.97 -30.69
N SER A 629 21.94 24.26 -30.43
CA SER A 629 20.97 25.13 -29.79
C SER A 629 20.75 26.42 -30.59
N PHE A 630 19.51 26.94 -30.59
CA PHE A 630 19.15 28.20 -31.27
C PHE A 630 19.56 29.47 -30.50
N ALA A 631 20.26 29.34 -29.40
CA ALA A 631 20.74 30.51 -28.70
C ALA A 631 21.92 31.17 -29.45
N SER A 632 21.94 32.47 -29.48
CA SER A 632 22.75 33.44 -30.19
C SER A 632 24.19 33.03 -30.64
N LYS A 633 24.52 33.29 -31.90
CA LYS A 633 25.83 33.11 -32.57
C LYS A 633 27.01 33.96 -32.02
N LYS A 634 26.82 34.77 -30.95
CA LYS A 634 27.84 35.73 -30.48
C LYS A 634 28.20 35.59 -28.99
N GLY A 635 28.37 34.41 -28.51
CA GLY A 635 28.85 34.23 -27.13
C GLY A 635 28.15 33.11 -26.41
N LYS A 636 28.69 32.68 -25.28
CA LYS A 636 28.12 31.69 -24.40
C LYS A 636 26.64 31.95 -24.22
N TYR A 637 25.80 30.88 -24.25
CA TYR A 637 24.35 30.92 -24.09
C TYR A 637 23.96 31.43 -22.70
N ARG A 638 24.13 32.72 -22.47
CA ARG A 638 23.91 33.40 -21.21
C ARG A 638 22.66 34.25 -21.29
N THR A 639 21.81 34.10 -20.29
CA THR A 639 20.72 35.00 -20.04
C THR A 639 20.74 35.48 -18.60
N THR A 640 20.10 36.60 -18.31
CA THR A 640 19.94 37.09 -16.97
C THR A 640 18.45 37.18 -16.62
N VAL A 641 18.07 36.72 -15.45
CA VAL A 641 16.70 36.75 -14.99
C VAL A 641 16.62 37.33 -13.59
N ASN A 642 15.48 37.97 -13.30
CA ASN A 642 15.15 38.38 -11.95
C ASN A 642 14.19 37.36 -11.36
N ILE A 643 14.42 36.98 -10.10
CA ILE A 643 13.63 35.98 -9.41
C ILE A 643 13.27 36.53 -8.03
N ASP A 644 11.99 36.72 -7.78
CA ASP A 644 11.52 37.21 -6.50
C ASP A 644 11.73 36.14 -5.40
N LYS A 645 11.73 36.58 -4.17
CA LYS A 645 11.79 35.70 -3.01
C LYS A 645 10.62 34.70 -3.04
N ASP A 646 10.88 33.45 -2.62
CA ASP A 646 9.91 32.35 -2.58
C ASP A 646 9.21 32.11 -3.93
N SER A 647 9.94 32.30 -5.03
CA SER A 647 9.46 32.12 -6.39
C SER A 647 10.45 31.38 -7.28
N SER A 648 10.00 31.02 -8.48
CA SER A 648 10.85 30.36 -9.48
C SER A 648 10.70 31.02 -10.86
N ARG A 649 11.74 30.91 -11.69
CA ARG A 649 11.74 31.42 -13.05
C ARG A 649 12.23 30.35 -14.03
N ALA A 650 11.40 30.06 -15.03
CA ALA A 650 11.79 29.15 -16.12
C ALA A 650 12.56 29.89 -17.22
N VAL A 651 13.64 29.28 -17.67
CA VAL A 651 14.40 29.69 -18.86
C VAL A 651 14.33 28.54 -19.84
N SER A 652 13.79 28.80 -21.04
CA SER A 652 13.65 27.81 -22.10
C SER A 652 14.81 27.82 -23.05
N TYR A 653 15.28 26.65 -23.43
CA TYR A 653 16.28 26.46 -24.50
C TYR A 653 15.71 25.51 -25.54
N VAL A 654 15.85 25.88 -26.82
CA VAL A 654 15.49 25.00 -27.94
C VAL A 654 16.75 24.30 -28.40
N ILE A 655 16.74 22.97 -28.37
CA ILE A 655 17.90 22.14 -28.78
C ILE A 655 17.52 21.16 -29.86
N ILE A 656 18.53 20.74 -30.64
CA ILE A 656 18.44 19.70 -31.67
C ILE A 656 19.61 18.73 -31.46
N PRO A 657 19.35 17.50 -30.97
CA PRO A 657 20.40 16.50 -30.85
C PRO A 657 20.80 15.97 -32.24
N MET A 658 22.09 16.01 -32.54
CA MET A 658 22.62 15.73 -33.87
C MET A 658 23.18 14.32 -34.02
N THR A 659 23.60 13.69 -32.93
CA THR A 659 24.19 12.35 -32.91
C THR A 659 23.41 11.41 -32.02
N LEU A 660 23.49 10.11 -32.29
CA LEU A 660 22.83 9.07 -31.50
C LEU A 660 23.62 8.78 -30.21
N GLY A 661 22.95 8.30 -29.19
CA GLY A 661 23.59 7.90 -27.94
C GLY A 661 23.18 8.76 -26.75
N HIS A 662 24.04 8.85 -25.77
CA HIS A 662 23.79 9.60 -24.55
C HIS A 662 24.59 10.91 -24.55
N HIS A 663 23.89 12.04 -24.49
CA HIS A 663 24.49 13.36 -24.50
C HIS A 663 24.20 14.10 -23.19
N HIS A 664 25.20 14.78 -22.66
CA HIS A 664 25.07 15.57 -21.45
C HIS A 664 24.49 16.95 -21.76
N ILE A 665 23.43 17.28 -21.09
CA ILE A 665 22.82 18.62 -21.08
C ILE A 665 23.16 19.26 -19.75
N GLU A 666 23.84 20.39 -19.75
CA GLU A 666 24.30 21.07 -18.56
C GLU A 666 23.86 22.53 -18.55
N VAL A 667 23.31 22.96 -17.43
CA VAL A 667 22.93 24.35 -17.17
C VAL A 667 23.50 24.77 -15.82
N LYS A 668 24.07 25.99 -15.79
CA LYS A 668 24.59 26.62 -14.59
C LYS A 668 23.87 27.92 -14.34
N ALA A 669 23.60 28.25 -13.08
CA ALA A 669 23.05 29.53 -12.67
C ALA A 669 23.84 30.09 -11.49
N SER A 670 24.08 31.41 -11.50
CA SER A 670 24.84 32.08 -10.46
C SER A 670 24.44 33.53 -10.22
N ILE A 671 24.62 33.94 -9.01
CA ILE A 671 24.63 35.31 -8.54
C ILE A 671 25.68 35.40 -7.43
N SER A 672 26.17 36.59 -7.08
CA SER A 672 27.35 36.80 -6.23
C SER A 672 27.51 35.93 -4.97
N GLU A 673 26.45 35.36 -4.46
CA GLU A 673 26.45 34.58 -3.21
C GLU A 673 25.86 33.18 -3.38
N TYR A 674 25.18 32.93 -4.50
CA TYR A 674 24.43 31.69 -4.72
C TYR A 674 24.66 31.11 -6.10
N GLU A 675 24.84 29.81 -6.20
CA GLU A 675 25.09 29.11 -7.45
C GLU A 675 24.62 27.67 -7.43
N ASP A 676 24.26 27.19 -8.59
CA ASP A 676 23.99 25.78 -8.83
C ASP A 676 24.28 25.41 -10.27
N GLY A 677 24.67 24.15 -10.47
CA GLY A 677 24.85 23.54 -11.79
C GLY A 677 24.14 22.18 -11.83
N VAL A 678 23.49 21.89 -12.95
CA VAL A 678 22.84 20.58 -13.18
C VAL A 678 23.29 20.04 -14.52
N ARG A 679 23.77 18.78 -14.50
CA ARG A 679 24.11 18.02 -15.69
C ARG A 679 23.26 16.74 -15.71
N LYS A 680 22.39 16.62 -16.72
CA LYS A 680 21.56 15.43 -16.96
C LYS A 680 21.89 14.81 -18.31
N THR A 681 21.63 13.52 -18.48
CA THR A 681 21.86 12.78 -19.71
C THR A 681 20.58 12.69 -20.52
N LEU A 682 20.62 13.12 -21.79
CA LEU A 682 19.57 12.94 -22.80
C LEU A 682 19.92 11.74 -23.67
N LYS A 683 19.01 10.78 -23.79
CA LYS A 683 19.12 9.64 -24.71
C LYS A 683 18.61 10.05 -26.10
N VAL A 684 19.42 9.90 -27.13
CA VAL A 684 19.03 10.19 -28.50
C VAL A 684 18.93 8.90 -29.31
N VAL A 685 17.75 8.69 -29.89
CA VAL A 685 17.38 7.46 -30.62
C VAL A 685 17.09 7.74 -32.09
N VAL A 686 17.06 6.68 -32.91
CA VAL A 686 16.60 6.78 -34.30
C VAL A 686 15.08 6.89 -34.37
N CYS A 687 14.55 7.55 -35.39
CA CYS A 687 13.13 7.48 -35.72
C CYS A 687 12.80 6.06 -36.25
N LEU A 688 12.23 5.19 -35.41
CA LEU A 688 11.71 3.88 -35.82
C LEU A 688 10.28 4.05 -36.33
N MET A 689 10.13 4.27 -37.65
CA MET A 689 8.82 4.20 -38.30
C MET A 689 8.37 2.75 -38.39
N GLY A 690 7.30 2.40 -37.68
CA GLY A 690 6.56 1.17 -37.96
C GLY A 690 6.00 1.20 -39.39
N PHE A 691 5.98 0.07 -40.06
CA PHE A 691 5.66 -0.15 -41.50
C PHE A 691 4.30 0.37 -42.01
N LEU A 692 3.63 1.29 -41.33
CA LEU A 692 2.29 1.80 -41.69
C LEU A 692 2.18 3.33 -41.85
N SER A 693 3.27 4.08 -41.89
CA SER A 693 3.24 5.54 -42.14
C SER A 693 4.47 6.03 -42.88
N ILE A 694 4.56 5.73 -44.17
CA ILE A 694 5.65 6.16 -45.07
C ILE A 694 5.52 7.64 -45.47
N LEU A 695 4.87 8.51 -44.75
CA LEU A 695 4.53 9.81 -45.32
C LEU A 695 4.92 11.08 -44.52
N ILE A 696 5.63 11.04 -43.42
CA ILE A 696 5.98 12.29 -42.68
C ILE A 696 7.44 12.33 -42.14
N CYS A 697 8.41 11.64 -42.73
CA CYS A 697 9.82 11.89 -42.42
C CYS A 697 10.61 12.42 -43.64
N SER A 698 9.98 13.15 -44.55
CA SER A 698 10.65 13.96 -45.54
C SER A 698 10.69 15.43 -45.09
N VAL A 699 11.31 15.69 -43.95
CA VAL A 699 11.84 17.04 -43.70
C VAL A 699 13.13 17.14 -44.46
N SER A 700 13.13 18.04 -45.43
CA SER A 700 14.22 18.43 -46.28
C SER A 700 15.58 18.36 -45.59
N HIS A 701 16.48 17.53 -46.13
CA HIS A 701 17.90 17.57 -45.76
C HIS A 701 18.48 18.95 -46.08
N PRO A 702 18.97 19.72 -45.10
CA PRO A 702 19.92 20.79 -45.43
C PRO A 702 21.21 20.11 -45.91
N LYS A 703 21.72 20.49 -47.07
CA LYS A 703 23.00 20.03 -47.56
C LYS A 703 24.08 20.46 -46.57
N TRP A 704 24.68 19.52 -45.89
CA TRP A 704 25.81 19.74 -45.00
C TRP A 704 27.06 20.10 -45.85
N ASN A 705 27.55 21.30 -45.65
CA ASN A 705 28.91 21.68 -46.03
C ASN A 705 29.82 21.34 -44.83
N ARG A 706 30.93 20.64 -45.09
CA ARG A 706 31.92 20.28 -44.07
C ARG A 706 32.61 21.53 -43.53
N GLY A 707 32.02 22.11 -42.52
CA GLY A 707 32.62 23.21 -41.77
C GLY A 707 31.83 23.33 -40.46
N ASN A 708 32.51 23.15 -39.36
CA ASN A 708 31.98 23.06 -37.99
C ASN A 708 31.23 24.31 -37.54
N THR A 709 30.02 24.57 -38.03
CA THR A 709 29.10 25.56 -37.44
C THR A 709 27.67 25.20 -37.76
N CYS A 710 26.80 25.20 -36.73
CA CYS A 710 25.35 25.16 -36.92
C CYS A 710 24.93 26.42 -37.71
N SER A 711 24.71 26.30 -39.01
CA SER A 711 24.22 27.38 -39.85
C SER A 711 22.93 26.99 -40.53
N TYR A 712 21.93 27.79 -40.35
CA TYR A 712 20.74 27.91 -41.20
C TYR A 712 21.02 28.96 -42.27
#